data_f84e5959c6949368f538fc65cb613474
#
_entry.id   f84e5959c6949368f538fc65cb613474
#
_cell.length_a   1.000
_cell.length_b   1.000
_cell.length_c   1.000
_cell.angle_alpha   90.00
_cell.angle_beta   90.00
_cell.angle_gamma   90.00
#
_symmetry.space_group_name_H-M   'P 1'
#
loop_
_entity.id
_entity.type
_entity.pdbx_description
1 polymer ?
#
loop_
_entity_poly.entity_id
_entity_poly.type
_entity_poly.pdbx_seq_one_letter_code
_entity_poly.pdbx_strand_id
1 'polypeptide(L)'
;YEPLKQLNIDKNKIIVYVTVSSSLGNLMCIERAAKRMGLPSPFSDIKIFGTAMPRICYLRSPGFFTAKGTKYYDLNKTFEKWYNCYKSTGREVQVLPISVLWSRNPGYDKLALNGFNAATPSIRKFFNMIFAGRDNCTIFCGSFNISEAKDRFDGSNFSKDLNRTFRLIFMKKARSIIGKPLPNRKMVIEDILSKPAVQDAINVACKENGKSFEENQLRARNILEVMVADTRYPLIRFLNGIISNIWKRIYQGQTVIGADTVRQLVQTGHEIIYIPCHRSHMDYILLTFVLFHEGLPLPQIASGDNLNFFPVGPLIRRCGSYFIRRKMKGDEFYITIFREYLNLLFEHGFATEFFIEGGRSRTGRTLPPRTGMVAMTVQSQLRGIKRPIAFIPTYLGYEHVSEVGNYMRELNGESKKKESAASLLGIFKRFRNYGRGYVTFGRPVIVPKYLNEHIPNWKDSIDPTGTARPAWLNDTVNQMAHRIIINLNDSATINGINLCALAIMNVADHAMSMRQLQKCIDMYLKLLHVDPKRRPSIPTATTSTLIKQAIDLKKFHVYDIGDDMKFVRPSHGQSLQLTYFQNNIVHLFALPALLANIIIRNGHILREDVRSHARSLFYFLRHELFAPVDECDLDNLIDKYLDTFLVEGYITRDADMLFVSGDGYEEFYILSRCIYHNLVRYLVAVTALKNTKDGTINVQTFVQKCLTYSRRLPIEVTNNSPEFADPILFKIMCDTFIRHKYFEVKEDGNIYVNEEKVQKLNMAASPLLGARDVRILNGRVLTRKYDEHHLEGSVNS
;
A
#
# COMPACT_ATOMS: atom_id res chain seq x y z
N TYR A 1 -19.54 1.26 -2.25
CA TYR A 1 -19.35 1.59 -3.68
C TYR A 1 -20.62 2.25 -4.21
N GLU A 2 -20.59 3.53 -4.57
CA GLU A 2 -21.71 4.27 -5.17
C GLU A 2 -21.36 4.59 -6.64
N PRO A 3 -21.57 3.66 -7.57
CA PRO A 3 -21.21 3.84 -8.99
C PRO A 3 -21.97 4.98 -9.66
N LEU A 4 -23.16 5.30 -9.18
CA LEU A 4 -23.97 6.39 -9.74
C LEU A 4 -23.35 7.77 -9.52
N LYS A 5 -22.81 8.04 -8.31
CA LYS A 5 -22.10 9.30 -8.00
C LYS A 5 -20.80 9.43 -8.78
N GLN A 6 -20.01 8.35 -8.87
CA GLN A 6 -18.72 8.35 -9.58
C GLN A 6 -18.86 8.58 -11.08
N LEU A 7 -19.97 8.12 -11.66
CA LEU A 7 -20.24 8.27 -13.09
C LEU A 7 -21.07 9.54 -13.38
N ASN A 8 -21.37 10.36 -12.39
CA ASN A 8 -22.25 11.53 -12.50
C ASN A 8 -23.59 11.19 -13.17
N ILE A 9 -24.19 10.04 -12.81
CA ILE A 9 -25.45 9.60 -13.37
C ILE A 9 -26.60 10.22 -12.58
N ASP A 10 -27.43 11.02 -13.24
CA ASP A 10 -28.63 11.62 -12.67
C ASP A 10 -29.87 10.82 -13.14
N LYS A 11 -30.52 10.16 -12.18
CA LYS A 11 -31.72 9.34 -12.45
C LYS A 11 -32.95 10.15 -12.89
N ASN A 12 -32.96 11.47 -12.67
CA ASN A 12 -34.04 12.35 -13.06
C ASN A 12 -33.98 12.73 -14.56
N LYS A 13 -32.84 12.47 -15.22
CA LYS A 13 -32.65 12.69 -16.65
C LYS A 13 -33.10 11.49 -17.48
N ILE A 14 -33.33 11.72 -18.76
CA ILE A 14 -33.61 10.63 -19.72
C ILE A 14 -32.31 9.89 -19.98
N ILE A 15 -32.17 8.67 -19.45
CA ILE A 15 -30.97 7.85 -19.61
C ILE A 15 -31.06 7.02 -20.89
N VAL A 16 -29.99 7.05 -21.71
CA VAL A 16 -29.82 6.30 -22.94
C VAL A 16 -28.48 5.60 -23.01
N TYR A 17 -28.37 4.53 -23.78
CA TYR A 17 -27.19 3.68 -23.84
C TYR A 17 -26.57 3.65 -25.22
N VAL A 18 -25.25 3.69 -25.28
CA VAL A 18 -24.47 3.45 -26.51
C VAL A 18 -23.56 2.26 -26.29
N THR A 19 -23.64 1.25 -27.16
CA THR A 19 -22.77 0.07 -27.06
C THR A 19 -22.18 -0.32 -28.41
N VAL A 20 -21.16 -1.17 -28.38
CA VAL A 20 -20.41 -1.54 -29.60
C VAL A 20 -21.23 -2.39 -30.55
N SER A 21 -22.01 -3.35 -30.05
CA SER A 21 -22.74 -4.31 -30.90
C SER A 21 -24.05 -4.80 -30.28
N SER A 22 -24.97 -5.21 -31.10
CA SER A 22 -26.31 -5.73 -30.76
C SER A 22 -26.33 -7.21 -30.40
N SER A 23 -25.16 -7.82 -30.03
CA SER A 23 -25.15 -9.25 -29.68
C SER A 23 -25.95 -9.52 -28.41
N LEU A 24 -26.76 -10.58 -28.39
CA LEU A 24 -27.65 -10.95 -27.29
C LEU A 24 -26.87 -11.04 -25.94
N GLY A 25 -25.70 -11.67 -25.95
CA GLY A 25 -24.87 -11.78 -24.75
C GLY A 25 -24.44 -10.40 -24.16
N ASN A 26 -24.09 -9.44 -25.05
CA ASN A 26 -23.77 -8.08 -24.62
C ASN A 26 -25.00 -7.43 -23.97
N LEU A 27 -26.15 -7.53 -24.64
CA LEU A 27 -27.39 -6.92 -24.18
C LEU A 27 -27.85 -7.49 -22.84
N MET A 28 -27.76 -8.80 -22.62
CA MET A 28 -28.07 -9.42 -21.34
C MET A 28 -27.13 -8.95 -20.21
N CYS A 29 -25.83 -8.78 -20.51
CA CYS A 29 -24.88 -8.23 -19.56
C CYS A 29 -25.19 -6.77 -19.19
N ILE A 30 -25.55 -5.96 -20.16
CA ILE A 30 -25.92 -4.55 -20.00
C ILE A 30 -27.22 -4.43 -19.18
N GLU A 31 -28.24 -5.21 -19.52
CA GLU A 31 -29.51 -5.27 -18.78
C GLU A 31 -29.29 -5.63 -17.30
N ARG A 32 -28.49 -6.67 -17.04
CA ARG A 32 -28.17 -7.07 -15.68
C ARG A 32 -27.43 -5.98 -14.91
N ALA A 33 -26.52 -5.26 -15.59
CA ALA A 33 -25.79 -4.17 -14.99
C ALA A 33 -26.70 -2.97 -14.69
N ALA A 34 -27.55 -2.58 -15.62
CA ALA A 34 -28.53 -1.52 -15.47
C ALA A 34 -29.50 -1.81 -14.29
N LYS A 35 -30.04 -3.03 -14.24
CA LYS A 35 -30.95 -3.46 -13.15
C LYS A 35 -30.27 -3.39 -11.78
N ARG A 36 -29.00 -3.81 -11.68
CA ARG A 36 -28.23 -3.75 -10.41
C ARG A 36 -28.01 -2.31 -9.92
N MET A 37 -27.93 -1.35 -10.84
CA MET A 37 -27.74 0.08 -10.53
C MET A 37 -29.07 0.83 -10.36
N GLY A 38 -30.20 0.16 -10.53
CA GLY A 38 -31.53 0.80 -10.53
C GLY A 38 -31.68 1.79 -11.68
N LEU A 39 -31.09 1.49 -12.85
CA LEU A 39 -31.22 2.25 -14.09
C LEU A 39 -32.31 1.64 -14.98
N PRO A 40 -32.93 2.42 -15.89
CA PRO A 40 -33.94 1.91 -16.78
C PRO A 40 -33.38 0.82 -17.72
N SER A 41 -34.21 -0.15 -18.08
CA SER A 41 -33.82 -1.22 -19.00
C SER A 41 -33.41 -0.68 -20.35
N PRO A 42 -32.28 -1.13 -20.95
CA PRO A 42 -31.90 -0.76 -22.31
C PRO A 42 -32.90 -1.23 -23.37
N PHE A 43 -33.74 -2.20 -23.04
CA PHE A 43 -34.82 -2.70 -23.95
C PHE A 43 -36.11 -1.90 -23.87
N SER A 44 -36.24 -0.99 -22.87
CA SER A 44 -37.44 -0.15 -22.78
C SER A 44 -37.36 1.03 -23.72
N ASP A 45 -38.46 1.28 -24.44
CA ASP A 45 -38.58 2.49 -25.24
C ASP A 45 -38.88 3.73 -24.40
N ILE A 46 -38.39 4.86 -24.87
CA ILE A 46 -38.69 6.18 -24.29
C ILE A 46 -39.96 6.66 -24.99
N LYS A 47 -41.04 6.86 -24.20
CA LYS A 47 -42.30 7.38 -24.74
C LYS A 47 -42.43 8.87 -24.41
N ILE A 48 -42.39 9.72 -25.43
CA ILE A 48 -42.54 11.17 -25.32
C ILE A 48 -43.47 11.65 -26.41
N PHE A 49 -44.53 12.38 -26.10
CA PHE A 49 -45.53 12.89 -27.03
C PHE A 49 -46.08 11.85 -27.99
N GLY A 50 -46.34 10.62 -27.54
CA GLY A 50 -46.89 9.55 -28.36
C GLY A 50 -45.86 8.84 -29.28
N THR A 51 -44.62 9.33 -29.37
CA THR A 51 -43.57 8.72 -30.17
C THR A 51 -42.70 7.83 -29.31
N ALA A 52 -42.47 6.59 -29.71
CA ALA A 52 -41.57 5.65 -29.06
C ALA A 52 -40.15 5.75 -29.65
N MET A 53 -39.15 5.99 -28.81
CA MET A 53 -37.74 6.05 -29.20
C MET A 53 -36.93 4.95 -28.50
N PRO A 54 -35.95 4.33 -29.20
CA PRO A 54 -35.12 3.33 -28.58
C PRO A 54 -34.20 3.98 -27.52
N ARG A 55 -34.03 3.27 -26.39
CA ARG A 55 -33.12 3.68 -25.31
C ARG A 55 -31.68 3.25 -25.56
N ILE A 56 -31.42 2.43 -26.54
CA ILE A 56 -30.07 1.91 -26.88
C ILE A 56 -29.77 2.06 -28.35
N CYS A 57 -28.51 2.34 -28.68
CA CYS A 57 -27.99 2.32 -30.03
C CYS A 57 -26.63 1.63 -30.13
N TYR A 58 -26.22 1.33 -31.36
CA TYR A 58 -25.06 0.49 -31.65
C TYR A 58 -24.10 1.17 -32.62
N LEU A 59 -22.79 1.01 -32.36
CA LEU A 59 -21.75 1.50 -33.29
C LEU A 59 -21.64 0.66 -34.54
N ARG A 60 -22.14 -0.56 -34.53
CA ARG A 60 -21.98 -1.52 -35.63
C ARG A 60 -23.29 -2.14 -36.04
N SER A 61 -23.40 -2.34 -37.33
CA SER A 61 -24.48 -3.15 -37.92
C SER A 61 -24.42 -4.60 -37.42
N PRO A 62 -25.57 -5.27 -37.38
CA PRO A 62 -25.65 -6.65 -36.96
C PRO A 62 -24.82 -7.52 -37.90
N GLY A 63 -24.05 -8.47 -37.32
CA GLY A 63 -23.42 -9.53 -38.10
C GLY A 63 -24.37 -10.69 -38.32
N PHE A 64 -23.95 -11.67 -39.09
CA PHE A 64 -24.74 -12.83 -39.54
C PHE A 64 -25.42 -13.63 -38.41
N PHE A 65 -24.96 -13.51 -37.15
CA PHE A 65 -25.52 -14.19 -35.96
C PHE A 65 -26.10 -13.21 -34.93
N THR A 66 -27.00 -12.36 -35.38
CA THR A 66 -27.86 -11.58 -34.44
C THR A 66 -29.08 -12.43 -34.03
N ALA A 67 -29.50 -12.30 -32.76
CA ALA A 67 -30.73 -12.98 -32.32
C ALA A 67 -31.90 -12.52 -33.19
N LYS A 68 -32.65 -13.50 -33.73
CA LYS A 68 -33.91 -13.20 -34.43
C LYS A 68 -34.80 -12.35 -33.53
N GLY A 69 -35.21 -11.17 -34.00
CA GLY A 69 -36.08 -10.28 -33.24
C GLY A 69 -35.40 -9.07 -32.55
N THR A 70 -34.07 -8.97 -32.50
CA THR A 70 -33.42 -7.76 -31.96
C THR A 70 -33.43 -6.65 -33.01
N LYS A 71 -34.19 -5.60 -32.75
CA LYS A 71 -34.17 -4.41 -33.61
C LYS A 71 -32.78 -3.75 -33.56
N TYR A 72 -32.21 -3.49 -34.74
CA TYR A 72 -30.95 -2.75 -34.85
C TYR A 72 -31.28 -1.25 -34.92
N TYR A 73 -30.60 -0.50 -34.00
CA TYR A 73 -30.70 0.95 -33.95
C TYR A 73 -29.35 1.56 -34.31
N ASP A 74 -29.25 2.16 -35.48
CA ASP A 74 -28.03 2.85 -35.95
C ASP A 74 -27.69 4.03 -35.01
N LEU A 75 -26.39 4.20 -34.69
CA LEU A 75 -25.93 5.25 -33.80
C LEU A 75 -26.35 6.64 -34.25
N ASN A 76 -26.12 6.98 -35.54
CA ASN A 76 -26.33 8.35 -36.04
C ASN A 76 -27.80 8.73 -36.05
N LYS A 77 -28.63 7.84 -36.63
CA LYS A 77 -30.09 8.05 -36.71
C LYS A 77 -30.75 8.10 -35.33
N THR A 78 -30.23 7.29 -34.40
CA THR A 78 -30.80 7.23 -33.04
C THR A 78 -30.35 8.41 -32.18
N PHE A 79 -29.09 8.80 -32.32
CA PHE A 79 -28.56 9.97 -31.60
C PHE A 79 -29.24 11.26 -32.05
N GLU A 80 -29.52 11.39 -33.36
CA GLU A 80 -30.29 12.51 -33.90
C GLU A 80 -31.70 12.56 -33.32
N LYS A 81 -32.39 11.41 -33.17
CA LYS A 81 -33.71 11.33 -32.52
C LYS A 81 -33.63 11.77 -31.05
N TRP A 82 -32.62 11.36 -30.32
CA TRP A 82 -32.41 11.78 -28.95
C TRP A 82 -32.15 13.29 -28.84
N TYR A 83 -31.36 13.83 -29.77
CA TYR A 83 -31.07 15.26 -29.84
C TYR A 83 -32.31 16.10 -30.18
N ASN A 84 -33.12 15.63 -31.12
CA ASN A 84 -34.38 16.29 -31.46
C ASN A 84 -35.39 16.22 -30.29
N CYS A 85 -35.41 15.14 -29.54
CA CYS A 85 -36.18 15.01 -28.32
C CYS A 85 -35.76 16.05 -27.29
N TYR A 86 -34.46 16.23 -27.06
CA TYR A 86 -33.92 17.28 -26.17
C TYR A 86 -34.39 18.67 -26.64
N LYS A 87 -34.23 18.97 -27.92
CA LYS A 87 -34.66 20.26 -28.51
C LYS A 87 -36.16 20.56 -28.34
N SER A 88 -37.01 19.57 -28.54
CA SER A 88 -38.48 19.75 -28.48
C SER A 88 -39.06 19.78 -27.07
N THR A 89 -38.38 19.10 -26.10
CA THR A 89 -38.94 18.93 -24.74
C THR A 89 -38.22 19.73 -23.66
N GLY A 90 -37.02 20.25 -23.96
CA GLY A 90 -36.12 20.85 -22.95
C GLY A 90 -35.60 19.86 -21.91
N ARG A 91 -36.01 18.58 -21.97
CA ARG A 91 -35.53 17.56 -21.02
C ARG A 91 -34.17 17.03 -21.42
N GLU A 92 -33.21 17.10 -20.50
CA GLU A 92 -31.85 16.64 -20.73
C GLU A 92 -31.81 15.12 -20.93
N VAL A 93 -31.05 14.70 -21.93
CA VAL A 93 -30.79 13.29 -22.24
C VAL A 93 -29.35 12.96 -21.86
N GLN A 94 -29.17 12.04 -20.90
CA GLN A 94 -27.86 11.58 -20.44
C GLN A 94 -27.45 10.31 -21.17
N VAL A 95 -26.34 10.38 -21.87
CA VAL A 95 -25.80 9.29 -22.68
C VAL A 95 -24.80 8.49 -21.87
N LEU A 96 -25.02 7.17 -21.78
CA LEU A 96 -24.15 6.22 -21.10
C LEU A 96 -23.49 5.27 -22.09
N PRO A 97 -22.21 5.49 -22.46
CA PRO A 97 -21.47 4.51 -23.24
C PRO A 97 -21.15 3.28 -22.40
N ILE A 98 -21.56 2.08 -22.85
CA ILE A 98 -21.35 0.81 -22.17
C ILE A 98 -20.64 -0.18 -23.08
N SER A 99 -19.58 -0.79 -22.58
CA SER A 99 -18.84 -1.85 -23.27
C SER A 99 -18.88 -3.15 -22.46
N VAL A 100 -18.96 -4.29 -23.15
CA VAL A 100 -18.82 -5.62 -22.54
C VAL A 100 -17.56 -6.27 -23.09
N LEU A 101 -16.59 -6.48 -22.20
CA LEU A 101 -15.37 -7.21 -22.49
C LEU A 101 -15.56 -8.70 -22.15
N TRP A 102 -15.34 -9.58 -23.11
CA TRP A 102 -15.49 -11.02 -22.96
C TRP A 102 -14.21 -11.74 -22.56
N SER A 103 -13.11 -11.03 -22.51
CA SER A 103 -11.82 -11.48 -21.99
C SER A 103 -10.96 -10.29 -21.65
N ARG A 104 -10.17 -10.42 -20.58
CA ARG A 104 -9.17 -9.43 -20.16
C ARG A 104 -7.74 -9.82 -20.56
N ASN A 105 -7.59 -10.81 -21.44
CA ASN A 105 -6.28 -11.26 -21.90
C ASN A 105 -5.55 -10.15 -22.68
N PRO A 106 -4.39 -9.66 -22.23
CA PRO A 106 -3.61 -8.64 -22.91
C PRO A 106 -3.20 -9.03 -24.35
N GLY A 107 -2.99 -10.32 -24.62
CA GLY A 107 -2.71 -10.83 -25.98
C GLY A 107 -3.94 -10.88 -26.92
N TYR A 108 -5.14 -10.69 -26.37
CA TYR A 108 -6.39 -10.68 -27.12
C TYR A 108 -6.59 -9.38 -27.91
N ASP A 109 -5.77 -8.39 -27.67
CA ASP A 109 -5.91 -7.03 -28.18
C ASP A 109 -5.55 -6.88 -29.67
N LYS A 110 -4.68 -7.76 -30.23
CA LYS A 110 -4.54 -7.84 -31.71
C LYS A 110 -5.85 -8.24 -32.37
N LEU A 111 -6.69 -9.01 -31.68
CA LEU A 111 -8.05 -9.36 -32.08
C LEU A 111 -9.08 -8.31 -31.64
N ALA A 112 -8.90 -7.60 -30.53
CA ALA A 112 -9.84 -6.60 -30.06
C ALA A 112 -9.63 -5.21 -30.67
N LEU A 113 -8.42 -4.82 -31.00
CA LEU A 113 -8.10 -3.53 -31.66
C LEU A 113 -8.22 -3.61 -33.19
N ASN A 114 -7.79 -4.69 -33.83
CA ASN A 114 -8.17 -5.05 -35.18
C ASN A 114 -9.58 -5.66 -35.24
N GLY A 115 -10.06 -6.22 -34.16
CA GLY A 115 -11.34 -6.87 -33.90
C GLY A 115 -12.44 -5.89 -33.54
N PHE A 116 -12.17 -4.58 -33.52
CA PHE A 116 -13.23 -3.67 -33.91
C PHE A 116 -13.70 -4.00 -35.36
N ASN A 117 -12.92 -4.75 -36.14
CA ASN A 117 -13.32 -5.26 -37.45
C ASN A 117 -13.78 -6.73 -37.49
N ALA A 118 -13.48 -7.57 -36.50
CA ALA A 118 -13.96 -8.96 -36.42
C ALA A 118 -14.98 -9.10 -35.31
N ALA A 119 -16.25 -9.26 -35.65
CA ALA A 119 -17.26 -9.74 -34.70
C ALA A 119 -16.76 -11.06 -34.11
N THR A 120 -16.54 -11.13 -32.81
CA THR A 120 -16.23 -12.40 -32.15
C THR A 120 -17.41 -13.32 -32.42
N PRO A 121 -17.26 -14.48 -33.12
CA PRO A 121 -18.37 -15.35 -33.41
C PRO A 121 -19.16 -15.68 -32.15
N SER A 122 -20.49 -15.68 -32.24
CA SER A 122 -21.37 -16.00 -31.11
C SER A 122 -21.03 -17.33 -30.46
N ILE A 123 -20.55 -18.30 -31.24
CA ILE A 123 -20.02 -19.57 -30.80
C ILE A 123 -18.80 -19.41 -29.84
N ARG A 124 -17.85 -18.53 -30.18
CA ARG A 124 -16.69 -18.26 -29.33
C ARG A 124 -17.08 -17.52 -28.04
N LYS A 125 -18.08 -16.66 -28.07
CA LYS A 125 -18.68 -16.03 -26.89
C LYS A 125 -19.37 -17.06 -26.02
N PHE A 126 -20.06 -18.01 -26.61
CA PHE A 126 -20.71 -19.13 -25.91
C PHE A 126 -19.68 -20.04 -25.23
N PHE A 127 -18.63 -20.45 -25.92
CA PHE A 127 -17.53 -21.21 -25.34
C PHE A 127 -16.78 -20.41 -24.26
N ASN A 128 -16.53 -19.11 -24.49
CA ASN A 128 -15.97 -18.25 -23.46
C ASN A 128 -16.89 -18.12 -22.24
N MET A 129 -18.19 -18.13 -22.41
CA MET A 129 -19.15 -18.07 -21.30
C MET A 129 -19.19 -19.38 -20.51
N ILE A 130 -19.07 -20.53 -21.15
CA ILE A 130 -19.03 -21.84 -20.51
C ILE A 130 -17.67 -22.13 -19.85
N PHE A 131 -16.57 -21.95 -20.60
CA PHE A 131 -15.23 -22.31 -20.14
C PHE A 131 -14.51 -21.16 -19.45
N ALA A 132 -14.87 -19.92 -19.80
CA ALA A 132 -14.28 -18.71 -19.26
C ALA A 132 -15.09 -18.11 -18.10
N GLY A 133 -16.24 -18.62 -17.85
CA GLY A 133 -17.05 -18.32 -16.68
C GLY A 133 -17.25 -16.82 -16.44
N ARG A 134 -16.71 -16.32 -15.34
CA ARG A 134 -16.97 -14.97 -14.83
C ARG A 134 -15.98 -13.90 -15.29
N ASP A 135 -15.26 -14.13 -16.40
CA ASP A 135 -14.25 -13.19 -16.91
C ASP A 135 -14.82 -12.09 -17.83
N ASN A 136 -16.12 -12.01 -17.96
CA ASN A 136 -16.77 -10.91 -18.64
C ASN A 136 -16.87 -9.70 -17.69
N CYS A 137 -16.58 -8.52 -18.23
CA CYS A 137 -16.67 -7.27 -17.52
C CYS A 137 -17.58 -6.31 -18.29
N THR A 138 -18.65 -5.84 -17.65
CA THR A 138 -19.50 -4.77 -18.20
C THR A 138 -19.03 -3.45 -17.64
N ILE A 139 -18.68 -2.52 -18.53
CA ILE A 139 -17.99 -1.28 -18.19
C ILE A 139 -18.86 -0.10 -18.63
N PHE A 140 -19.17 0.76 -17.68
CA PHE A 140 -19.69 2.10 -17.95
C PHE A 140 -18.50 3.01 -18.27
N CYS A 141 -18.47 3.61 -19.47
CA CYS A 141 -17.33 4.39 -19.94
C CYS A 141 -17.42 5.89 -19.60
N GLY A 142 -18.26 6.23 -18.62
CA GLY A 142 -18.59 7.61 -18.24
C GLY A 142 -20.03 7.95 -18.56
N SER A 143 -20.39 9.22 -18.37
CA SER A 143 -21.67 9.79 -18.79
C SER A 143 -21.45 11.19 -19.33
N PHE A 144 -22.29 11.67 -20.23
CA PHE A 144 -22.31 13.05 -20.67
C PHE A 144 -23.74 13.44 -21.08
N ASN A 145 -24.04 14.72 -21.03
CA ASN A 145 -25.33 15.24 -21.44
C ASN A 145 -25.36 15.49 -22.95
N ILE A 146 -26.49 15.29 -23.59
CA ILE A 146 -26.60 15.45 -25.04
C ILE A 146 -26.45 16.93 -25.46
N SER A 147 -26.78 17.87 -24.55
CA SER A 147 -26.53 19.30 -24.71
C SER A 147 -25.04 19.62 -24.88
N GLU A 148 -24.17 18.93 -24.16
CA GLU A 148 -22.71 19.12 -24.25
C GLU A 148 -22.11 18.60 -25.57
N ALA A 149 -22.83 17.71 -26.27
CA ALA A 149 -22.39 17.16 -27.53
C ALA A 149 -22.62 18.15 -28.68
N LYS A 150 -23.55 19.10 -28.55
CA LYS A 150 -23.88 20.09 -29.61
C LYS A 150 -22.67 20.93 -29.98
N ASP A 151 -21.98 21.49 -28.99
CA ASP A 151 -20.86 22.42 -29.22
C ASP A 151 -19.63 21.73 -29.82
N ARG A 152 -19.56 20.41 -29.77
CA ARG A 152 -18.46 19.59 -30.30
C ARG A 152 -18.71 19.05 -31.69
N PHE A 153 -19.96 19.04 -32.14
CA PHE A 153 -20.38 18.30 -33.32
C PHE A 153 -21.19 19.13 -34.35
N ASP A 154 -21.15 20.44 -34.25
CA ASP A 154 -21.81 21.34 -35.20
C ASP A 154 -21.02 21.42 -36.52
N GLY A 155 -21.30 20.52 -37.48
CA GLY A 155 -20.64 20.50 -38.79
C GLY A 155 -21.04 19.33 -39.69
N SER A 156 -20.68 19.41 -40.98
CA SER A 156 -20.99 18.42 -42.03
C SER A 156 -20.45 17.01 -41.82
N ASN A 157 -19.54 16.80 -40.82
CA ASN A 157 -18.93 15.50 -40.52
C ASN A 157 -19.43 14.90 -39.18
N PHE A 158 -20.51 15.42 -38.62
CA PHE A 158 -21.08 14.98 -37.34
C PHE A 158 -21.13 13.46 -37.15
N SER A 159 -21.61 12.73 -38.15
CA SER A 159 -21.76 11.28 -38.14
C SER A 159 -20.42 10.52 -38.00
N LYS A 160 -19.39 10.97 -38.72
CA LYS A 160 -18.05 10.36 -38.72
C LYS A 160 -17.35 10.65 -37.39
N ASP A 161 -17.50 11.85 -36.87
CA ASP A 161 -16.86 12.29 -35.63
C ASP A 161 -17.51 11.63 -34.41
N LEU A 162 -18.81 11.44 -34.40
CA LEU A 162 -19.53 10.73 -33.35
C LEU A 162 -19.06 9.27 -33.25
N ASN A 163 -19.01 8.55 -34.38
CA ASN A 163 -18.49 7.18 -34.43
C ASN A 163 -17.03 7.09 -33.97
N ARG A 164 -16.19 8.02 -34.40
CA ARG A 164 -14.78 8.09 -34.01
C ARG A 164 -14.63 8.34 -32.49
N THR A 165 -15.41 9.26 -31.95
CA THR A 165 -15.40 9.60 -30.53
C THR A 165 -15.78 8.41 -29.67
N PHE A 166 -16.90 7.73 -29.94
CA PHE A 166 -17.29 6.54 -29.17
C PHE A 166 -16.28 5.39 -29.32
N ARG A 167 -15.72 5.18 -30.51
CA ARG A 167 -14.62 4.21 -30.67
C ARG A 167 -13.43 4.52 -29.77
N LEU A 168 -13.01 5.79 -29.71
CA LEU A 168 -11.89 6.22 -28.85
C LEU A 168 -12.23 6.03 -27.36
N ILE A 169 -13.45 6.38 -26.93
CA ILE A 169 -13.91 6.17 -25.55
C ILE A 169 -13.82 4.67 -25.18
N PHE A 170 -14.40 3.81 -26.00
CA PHE A 170 -14.38 2.36 -25.76
C PHE A 170 -12.96 1.78 -25.80
N MET A 171 -12.14 2.18 -26.78
CA MET A 171 -10.74 1.74 -26.87
C MET A 171 -9.91 2.17 -25.67
N LYS A 172 -10.02 3.45 -25.28
CA LYS A 172 -9.29 3.99 -24.12
C LYS A 172 -9.66 3.23 -22.85
N LYS A 173 -10.97 2.98 -22.67
CA LYS A 173 -11.47 2.26 -21.50
C LYS A 173 -11.09 0.77 -21.51
N ALA A 174 -11.19 0.10 -22.66
CA ALA A 174 -10.77 -1.28 -22.81
C ALA A 174 -9.27 -1.45 -22.52
N ARG A 175 -8.41 -0.57 -23.07
CA ARG A 175 -6.98 -0.58 -22.81
C ARG A 175 -6.63 -0.38 -21.34
N SER A 176 -7.38 0.43 -20.62
CA SER A 176 -7.16 0.65 -19.19
C SER A 176 -7.39 -0.62 -18.33
N ILE A 177 -8.18 -1.55 -18.85
CA ILE A 177 -8.55 -2.79 -18.13
C ILE A 177 -7.73 -3.99 -18.59
N ILE A 178 -7.56 -4.12 -19.91
CA ILE A 178 -6.83 -5.24 -20.51
C ILE A 178 -5.31 -5.06 -20.36
N GLY A 179 -4.82 -3.84 -20.30
CA GLY A 179 -3.39 -3.53 -20.36
C GLY A 179 -2.82 -3.64 -21.77
N LYS A 180 -1.50 -3.55 -21.89
CA LYS A 180 -0.80 -3.75 -23.17
C LYS A 180 -0.52 -5.22 -23.44
N PRO A 181 -0.40 -5.64 -24.74
CA PRO A 181 0.00 -7.00 -25.08
C PRO A 181 1.38 -7.31 -24.48
N LEU A 182 1.48 -8.45 -23.82
CA LEU A 182 2.74 -8.92 -23.23
C LEU A 182 3.71 -9.30 -24.36
N PRO A 183 4.94 -8.79 -24.37
CA PRO A 183 5.93 -9.18 -25.36
C PRO A 183 6.37 -10.64 -25.15
N ASN A 184 6.82 -11.27 -26.24
CA ASN A 184 7.42 -12.58 -26.13
C ASN A 184 8.73 -12.47 -25.33
N ARG A 185 8.90 -13.31 -24.30
CA ARG A 185 10.08 -13.33 -23.43
C ARG A 185 11.40 -13.37 -24.19
N LYS A 186 11.47 -14.18 -25.26
CA LYS A 186 12.68 -14.26 -26.10
C LYS A 186 12.99 -12.91 -26.77
N MET A 187 11.95 -12.24 -27.31
CA MET A 187 12.12 -10.91 -27.94
C MET A 187 12.57 -9.86 -26.93
N VAL A 188 12.08 -9.91 -25.69
CA VAL A 188 12.51 -9.01 -24.61
C VAL A 188 14.00 -9.21 -24.30
N ILE A 189 14.46 -10.45 -24.22
CA ILE A 189 15.87 -10.77 -23.95
C ILE A 189 16.76 -10.25 -25.09
N GLU A 190 16.40 -10.49 -26.34
CA GLU A 190 17.19 -10.01 -27.48
C GLU A 190 17.19 -8.47 -27.57
N ASP A 191 16.04 -7.82 -27.32
CA ASP A 191 15.95 -6.36 -27.32
C ASP A 191 16.88 -5.75 -26.26
N ILE A 192 16.91 -6.32 -25.05
CA ILE A 192 17.79 -5.83 -23.98
C ILE A 192 19.25 -6.08 -24.32
N LEU A 193 19.60 -7.26 -24.85
CA LEU A 193 20.98 -7.56 -25.27
C LEU A 193 21.49 -6.62 -26.36
N SER A 194 20.60 -6.12 -27.22
CA SER A 194 20.93 -5.16 -28.28
C SER A 194 21.06 -3.70 -27.80
N LYS A 195 20.65 -3.38 -26.57
CA LYS A 195 20.73 -1.99 -26.05
C LYS A 195 22.19 -1.52 -25.95
N PRO A 196 22.52 -0.28 -26.37
CA PRO A 196 23.87 0.25 -26.29
C PRO A 196 24.50 0.14 -24.90
N ALA A 197 23.76 0.51 -23.85
CA ALA A 197 24.26 0.45 -22.48
C ALA A 197 24.63 -0.98 -22.04
N VAL A 198 23.94 -2.02 -22.55
CA VAL A 198 24.29 -3.43 -22.25
C VAL A 198 25.50 -3.87 -23.05
N GLN A 199 25.62 -3.44 -24.31
CA GLN A 199 26.78 -3.71 -25.15
C GLN A 199 28.06 -3.06 -24.56
N ASP A 200 27.93 -1.82 -24.08
CA ASP A 200 29.03 -1.12 -23.39
C ASP A 200 29.42 -1.84 -22.10
N ALA A 201 28.44 -2.28 -21.30
CA ALA A 201 28.72 -3.06 -20.08
C ALA A 201 29.43 -4.41 -20.40
N ILE A 202 29.06 -5.08 -21.51
CA ILE A 202 29.77 -6.28 -21.99
C ILE A 202 31.21 -5.93 -22.34
N ASN A 203 31.48 -4.85 -23.08
CA ASN A 203 32.82 -4.41 -23.42
C ASN A 203 33.68 -4.06 -22.21
N VAL A 204 33.11 -3.40 -21.19
CA VAL A 204 33.77 -3.12 -19.91
C VAL A 204 34.12 -4.42 -19.20
N ALA A 205 33.17 -5.35 -19.11
CA ALA A 205 33.41 -6.67 -18.49
C ALA A 205 34.51 -7.47 -19.18
N CYS A 206 34.62 -7.38 -20.53
CA CYS A 206 35.71 -8.02 -21.26
C CYS A 206 37.10 -7.51 -20.81
N LYS A 207 37.21 -6.19 -20.58
CA LYS A 207 38.47 -5.58 -20.10
C LYS A 207 38.78 -5.95 -18.65
N GLU A 208 37.75 -6.07 -17.80
CA GLU A 208 37.93 -6.38 -16.38
C GLU A 208 38.26 -7.84 -16.10
N ASN A 209 37.64 -8.78 -16.82
CA ASN A 209 37.75 -10.22 -16.53
C ASN A 209 38.55 -11.02 -17.57
N GLY A 210 39.03 -10.38 -18.66
CA GLY A 210 39.81 -11.00 -19.72
C GLY A 210 39.05 -12.01 -20.59
N LYS A 211 37.73 -12.13 -20.47
CA LYS A 211 36.87 -13.05 -21.22
C LYS A 211 36.44 -12.44 -22.56
N SER A 212 36.10 -13.31 -23.51
CA SER A 212 35.63 -12.87 -24.83
C SER A 212 34.30 -12.13 -24.74
N PHE A 213 33.98 -11.43 -25.82
CA PHE A 213 32.69 -10.74 -25.97
C PHE A 213 31.53 -11.75 -25.93
N GLU A 214 31.65 -12.87 -26.60
CA GLU A 214 30.67 -13.95 -26.68
C GLU A 214 30.41 -14.56 -25.29
N GLU A 215 31.45 -14.78 -24.48
CA GLU A 215 31.31 -15.30 -23.12
C GLU A 215 30.57 -14.32 -22.20
N ASN A 216 30.86 -13.02 -22.27
CA ASN A 216 30.20 -12.00 -21.50
C ASN A 216 28.79 -11.73 -22.00
N GLN A 217 28.53 -11.85 -23.31
CA GLN A 217 27.17 -11.79 -23.87
C GLN A 217 26.35 -13.00 -23.41
N LEU A 218 26.92 -14.19 -23.37
CA LEU A 218 26.26 -15.38 -22.81
C LEU A 218 25.95 -15.20 -21.31
N ARG A 219 26.88 -14.62 -20.55
CA ARG A 219 26.67 -14.26 -19.15
C ARG A 219 25.46 -13.27 -19.00
N ALA A 220 25.40 -12.24 -19.84
CA ALA A 220 24.25 -11.30 -19.86
C ALA A 220 22.92 -12.00 -20.19
N ARG A 221 22.95 -12.91 -21.19
CA ARG A 221 21.79 -13.72 -21.56
C ARG A 221 21.32 -14.60 -20.40
N ASN A 222 22.23 -15.28 -19.72
CA ASN A 222 21.90 -16.13 -18.57
C ASN A 222 21.29 -15.31 -17.42
N ILE A 223 21.79 -14.08 -17.16
CA ILE A 223 21.19 -13.16 -16.20
C ILE A 223 19.73 -12.83 -16.60
N LEU A 224 19.49 -12.48 -17.86
CA LEU A 224 18.16 -12.16 -18.38
C LEU A 224 17.21 -13.38 -18.37
N GLU A 225 17.70 -14.56 -18.66
CA GLU A 225 16.92 -15.80 -18.60
C GLU A 225 16.48 -16.14 -17.16
N VAL A 226 17.27 -15.80 -16.17
CA VAL A 226 16.87 -15.90 -14.76
C VAL A 226 15.91 -14.78 -14.41
N MET A 227 16.14 -13.56 -14.86
CA MET A 227 15.45 -12.34 -14.47
C MET A 227 14.05 -12.21 -15.11
N VAL A 228 13.94 -12.29 -16.44
CA VAL A 228 12.77 -11.89 -17.22
C VAL A 228 11.54 -12.77 -16.94
N ALA A 229 10.40 -12.14 -16.71
CA ALA A 229 9.12 -12.80 -16.54
C ALA A 229 8.62 -13.49 -17.85
N ASP A 230 7.77 -14.50 -17.71
CA ASP A 230 7.11 -15.22 -18.83
C ASP A 230 5.59 -15.22 -18.60
N THR A 231 4.99 -14.06 -18.52
CA THR A 231 3.60 -13.92 -18.10
C THR A 231 2.63 -14.62 -19.06
N ARG A 232 1.82 -15.53 -18.50
CA ARG A 232 0.83 -16.31 -19.25
C ARG A 232 -0.58 -16.10 -18.67
N TYR A 233 -1.33 -15.24 -19.30
CA TYR A 233 -2.67 -14.89 -18.85
C TYR A 233 -3.62 -16.10 -18.67
N PRO A 234 -3.64 -17.13 -19.52
CA PRO A 234 -4.48 -18.31 -19.30
C PRO A 234 -4.18 -19.00 -17.96
N LEU A 235 -2.92 -19.07 -17.54
CA LEU A 235 -2.52 -19.63 -16.26
C LEU A 235 -2.98 -18.76 -15.07
N ILE A 236 -2.78 -17.43 -15.17
CA ILE A 236 -3.26 -16.49 -14.16
C ILE A 236 -4.76 -16.67 -13.94
N ARG A 237 -5.51 -16.80 -14.99
CA ARG A 237 -6.95 -17.00 -14.98
C ARG A 237 -7.34 -18.33 -14.36
N PHE A 238 -6.68 -19.41 -14.71
CA PHE A 238 -6.89 -20.74 -14.09
C PHE A 238 -6.63 -20.68 -12.58
N LEU A 239 -5.50 -20.11 -12.19
CA LEU A 239 -5.14 -19.93 -10.78
C LEU A 239 -6.13 -19.01 -10.05
N ASN A 240 -6.62 -17.95 -10.68
CA ASN A 240 -7.63 -17.09 -10.09
C ASN A 240 -8.92 -17.86 -9.76
N GLY A 241 -9.32 -18.82 -10.59
CA GLY A 241 -10.45 -19.70 -10.30
C GLY A 241 -10.25 -20.54 -9.04
N ILE A 242 -9.06 -21.14 -8.90
CA ILE A 242 -8.66 -21.92 -7.71
C ILE A 242 -8.59 -21.01 -6.49
N ILE A 243 -7.86 -19.89 -6.59
CA ILE A 243 -7.66 -18.94 -5.48
C ILE A 243 -9.00 -18.36 -5.03
N SER A 244 -9.92 -18.04 -5.93
CA SER A 244 -11.26 -17.54 -5.59
C SER A 244 -12.04 -18.52 -4.73
N ASN A 245 -11.94 -19.81 -4.98
CA ASN A 245 -12.61 -20.85 -4.18
C ASN A 245 -11.93 -21.03 -2.81
N ILE A 246 -10.61 -21.03 -2.77
CA ILE A 246 -9.83 -21.14 -1.53
C ILE A 246 -10.08 -19.88 -0.68
N TRP A 247 -10.06 -18.68 -1.28
CA TRP A 247 -10.25 -17.40 -0.62
C TRP A 247 -11.58 -17.32 0.13
N LYS A 248 -12.67 -17.74 -0.54
CA LYS A 248 -14.00 -17.78 0.08
C LYS A 248 -14.12 -18.76 1.26
N ARG A 249 -13.25 -19.76 1.35
CA ARG A 249 -13.24 -20.74 2.45
C ARG A 249 -12.38 -20.26 3.64
N ILE A 250 -11.36 -19.48 3.37
CA ILE A 250 -10.38 -19.03 4.36
C ILE A 250 -10.72 -17.63 4.90
N TYR A 251 -11.14 -16.72 4.02
CA TYR A 251 -11.46 -15.34 4.36
C TYR A 251 -12.96 -15.05 4.24
N GLN A 252 -13.46 -14.24 5.17
CA GLN A 252 -14.84 -13.75 5.14
C GLN A 252 -15.09 -12.67 4.07
N GLY A 253 -14.11 -12.40 3.23
CA GLY A 253 -14.15 -11.43 2.16
C GLY A 253 -12.92 -10.52 2.14
N GLN A 254 -12.94 -9.58 1.19
CA GLN A 254 -11.93 -8.51 1.10
C GLN A 254 -12.61 -7.13 1.08
N THR A 255 -11.94 -6.15 1.65
CA THR A 255 -12.30 -4.74 1.56
C THR A 255 -11.27 -4.02 0.71
N VAL A 256 -11.73 -3.31 -0.33
CA VAL A 256 -10.85 -2.59 -1.26
C VAL A 256 -11.21 -1.11 -1.21
N ILE A 257 -10.20 -0.25 -1.01
CA ILE A 257 -10.37 1.20 -0.89
C ILE A 257 -9.37 1.90 -1.81
N GLY A 258 -9.80 3.00 -2.44
CA GLY A 258 -8.92 3.83 -3.28
C GLY A 258 -8.66 3.30 -4.70
N ALA A 259 -9.29 2.18 -5.12
CA ALA A 259 -9.12 1.61 -6.46
C ALA A 259 -9.50 2.59 -7.59
N ASP A 260 -10.41 3.51 -7.33
CA ASP A 260 -10.84 4.51 -8.31
C ASP A 260 -9.75 5.53 -8.65
N THR A 261 -8.94 5.91 -7.66
CA THR A 261 -7.77 6.77 -7.88
C THR A 261 -6.77 6.11 -8.84
N VAL A 262 -6.49 4.82 -8.61
CA VAL A 262 -5.61 4.05 -9.51
C VAL A 262 -6.22 3.95 -10.91
N ARG A 263 -7.51 3.67 -11.01
CA ARG A 263 -8.25 3.59 -12.27
C ARG A 263 -8.18 4.90 -13.06
N GLN A 264 -8.32 6.04 -12.36
CA GLN A 264 -8.20 7.37 -12.96
C GLN A 264 -6.78 7.62 -13.51
N LEU A 265 -5.74 7.27 -12.76
CA LEU A 265 -4.35 7.40 -13.22
C LEU A 265 -4.07 6.54 -14.46
N VAL A 266 -4.54 5.30 -14.49
CA VAL A 266 -4.44 4.43 -15.65
C VAL A 266 -5.14 5.04 -16.87
N GLN A 267 -6.33 5.62 -16.68
CA GLN A 267 -7.09 6.25 -17.78
C GLN A 267 -6.42 7.53 -18.29
N THR A 268 -5.75 8.28 -17.43
CA THR A 268 -4.99 9.49 -17.82
C THR A 268 -3.60 9.17 -18.36
N GLY A 269 -3.25 7.89 -18.47
CA GLY A 269 -2.04 7.44 -19.16
C GLY A 269 -0.79 7.38 -18.31
N HIS A 270 -0.93 7.36 -16.98
CA HIS A 270 0.20 7.15 -16.07
C HIS A 270 0.73 5.72 -16.12
N GLU A 271 2.01 5.58 -15.84
CA GLU A 271 2.65 4.30 -15.59
C GLU A 271 2.51 3.95 -14.11
N ILE A 272 1.91 2.80 -13.81
CA ILE A 272 1.53 2.45 -12.44
C ILE A 272 2.57 1.53 -11.82
N ILE A 273 3.08 1.95 -10.67
CA ILE A 273 3.97 1.13 -9.84
C ILE A 273 3.31 0.93 -8.48
N TYR A 274 2.88 -0.30 -8.22
CA TYR A 274 2.33 -0.66 -6.91
C TYR A 274 3.45 -0.85 -5.89
N ILE A 275 3.32 -0.21 -4.75
CA ILE A 275 4.28 -0.33 -3.64
C ILE A 275 3.54 -0.81 -2.41
N PRO A 276 3.35 -2.15 -2.28
CA PRO A 276 2.69 -2.71 -1.12
C PRO A 276 3.61 -2.74 0.11
N CYS A 277 3.00 -2.68 1.31
CA CYS A 277 3.67 -3.10 2.54
C CYS A 277 3.87 -4.62 2.53
N HIS A 278 4.91 -5.10 3.22
CA HIS A 278 5.24 -6.52 3.22
C HIS A 278 4.99 -7.16 4.59
N ARG A 279 3.89 -7.91 4.70
CA ARG A 279 3.39 -8.51 5.95
C ARG A 279 3.43 -10.03 5.93
N SER A 280 3.11 -10.64 4.77
CA SER A 280 2.88 -12.07 4.62
C SER A 280 3.30 -12.56 3.23
N HIS A 281 3.51 -13.84 3.06
CA HIS A 281 3.57 -14.47 1.74
C HIS A 281 2.26 -14.37 0.96
N MET A 282 1.15 -14.09 1.65
CA MET A 282 -0.15 -13.90 1.01
C MET A 282 -0.28 -12.55 0.27
N ASP A 283 0.65 -11.62 0.50
CA ASP A 283 0.60 -10.26 -0.05
C ASP A 283 0.52 -10.25 -1.58
N TYR A 284 1.37 -11.02 -2.24
CA TYR A 284 1.37 -11.16 -3.71
C TYR A 284 0.04 -11.68 -4.24
N ILE A 285 -0.53 -12.67 -3.54
CA ILE A 285 -1.77 -13.32 -3.95
C ILE A 285 -2.95 -12.37 -3.72
N LEU A 286 -3.02 -11.72 -2.56
CA LEU A 286 -4.09 -10.80 -2.22
C LEU A 286 -4.13 -9.63 -3.18
N LEU A 287 -2.99 -8.98 -3.43
CA LEU A 287 -2.93 -7.82 -4.30
C LEU A 287 -3.27 -8.19 -5.74
N THR A 288 -2.64 -9.23 -6.30
CA THR A 288 -2.95 -9.71 -7.66
C THR A 288 -4.42 -10.10 -7.80
N PHE A 289 -5.00 -10.78 -6.80
CA PHE A 289 -6.39 -11.17 -6.76
C PHE A 289 -7.32 -9.95 -6.80
N VAL A 290 -7.04 -8.94 -5.97
CA VAL A 290 -7.82 -7.70 -5.91
C VAL A 290 -7.71 -6.93 -7.23
N LEU A 291 -6.50 -6.74 -7.75
CA LEU A 291 -6.29 -6.05 -9.03
C LEU A 291 -7.05 -6.73 -10.18
N PHE A 292 -7.03 -8.08 -10.20
CA PHE A 292 -7.78 -8.86 -11.18
C PHE A 292 -9.29 -8.61 -11.06
N HIS A 293 -9.84 -8.58 -9.85
CA HIS A 293 -11.28 -8.40 -9.62
C HIS A 293 -11.74 -6.94 -9.81
N GLU A 294 -10.87 -5.96 -9.49
CA GLU A 294 -11.12 -4.53 -9.72
C GLU A 294 -10.94 -4.11 -11.18
N GLY A 295 -10.46 -5.01 -12.06
CA GLY A 295 -10.18 -4.68 -13.45
C GLY A 295 -9.03 -3.69 -13.63
N LEU A 296 -8.08 -3.70 -12.68
CA LEU A 296 -6.86 -2.90 -12.74
C LEU A 296 -5.74 -3.67 -13.46
N PRO A 297 -4.73 -2.98 -14.03
CA PRO A 297 -3.61 -3.63 -14.69
C PRO A 297 -2.86 -4.54 -13.72
N LEU A 298 -2.61 -5.79 -14.15
CA LEU A 298 -1.79 -6.72 -13.40
C LEU A 298 -0.31 -6.34 -13.54
N PRO A 299 0.45 -6.26 -12.42
CA PRO A 299 1.83 -5.86 -12.46
C PRO A 299 2.79 -6.99 -12.86
N GLN A 300 3.96 -6.59 -13.36
CA GLN A 300 5.16 -7.42 -13.30
C GLN A 300 5.74 -7.31 -11.88
N ILE A 301 5.90 -8.44 -11.19
CA ILE A 301 6.18 -8.49 -9.75
C ILE A 301 7.66 -8.75 -9.50
N ALA A 302 8.35 -7.85 -8.79
CA ALA A 302 9.72 -8.05 -8.35
C ALA A 302 9.79 -9.14 -7.26
N SER A 303 10.41 -10.26 -7.55
CA SER A 303 10.58 -11.38 -6.62
C SER A 303 12.06 -11.66 -6.35
N GLY A 304 12.38 -12.00 -5.10
CA GLY A 304 13.75 -12.40 -4.76
C GLY A 304 14.13 -13.73 -5.40
N ASP A 305 15.41 -13.86 -5.79
CA ASP A 305 15.99 -15.06 -6.40
C ASP A 305 15.83 -16.33 -5.56
N ASN A 306 15.68 -16.19 -4.25
CA ASN A 306 15.37 -17.30 -3.32
C ASN A 306 14.01 -17.99 -3.58
N LEU A 307 13.11 -17.37 -4.32
CA LEU A 307 11.84 -17.97 -4.74
C LEU A 307 11.93 -18.70 -6.09
N ASN A 308 13.08 -18.62 -6.77
CA ASN A 308 13.29 -19.25 -8.07
C ASN A 308 13.71 -20.73 -7.95
N PHE A 309 13.00 -21.53 -7.18
CA PHE A 309 13.20 -22.97 -7.06
C PHE A 309 12.00 -23.76 -7.63
N PHE A 310 12.27 -24.98 -8.11
CA PHE A 310 11.21 -25.86 -8.64
C PHE A 310 10.29 -26.38 -7.53
N PRO A 311 8.95 -26.42 -7.72
CA PRO A 311 8.17 -25.96 -8.88
C PRO A 311 7.68 -24.50 -8.80
N VAL A 312 8.02 -23.78 -7.74
CA VAL A 312 7.48 -22.44 -7.41
C VAL A 312 7.99 -21.39 -8.42
N GLY A 313 9.29 -21.37 -8.70
CA GLY A 313 9.89 -20.38 -9.59
C GLY A 313 9.25 -20.34 -10.99
N PRO A 314 9.17 -21.48 -11.72
CA PRO A 314 8.50 -21.53 -13.01
C PRO A 314 7.02 -21.11 -12.95
N LEU A 315 6.31 -21.42 -11.86
CA LEU A 315 4.90 -21.07 -11.68
C LEU A 315 4.73 -19.56 -11.54
N ILE A 316 5.43 -18.92 -10.58
CA ILE A 316 5.28 -17.47 -10.33
C ILE A 316 5.83 -16.64 -11.48
N ARG A 317 6.89 -17.12 -12.19
CA ARG A 317 7.38 -16.49 -13.42
C ARG A 317 6.28 -16.38 -14.48
N ARG A 318 5.50 -17.44 -14.66
CA ARG A 318 4.36 -17.44 -15.58
C ARG A 318 3.17 -16.62 -15.08
N CYS A 319 3.17 -16.23 -13.80
CA CYS A 319 2.21 -15.30 -13.22
C CYS A 319 2.67 -13.83 -13.29
N GLY A 320 3.84 -13.55 -13.87
CA GLY A 320 4.34 -12.19 -14.04
C GLY A 320 5.46 -11.80 -13.10
N SER A 321 6.01 -12.75 -12.32
CA SER A 321 7.18 -12.46 -11.46
C SER A 321 8.46 -12.41 -12.28
N TYR A 322 9.29 -11.39 -12.06
CA TYR A 322 10.68 -11.32 -12.48
C TYR A 322 11.59 -11.44 -11.26
N PHE A 323 12.76 -12.04 -11.44
CA PHE A 323 13.62 -12.37 -10.32
C PHE A 323 14.81 -11.42 -10.20
N ILE A 324 15.02 -10.90 -8.98
CA ILE A 324 16.12 -9.99 -8.66
C ILE A 324 17.01 -10.56 -7.58
N ARG A 325 18.31 -10.29 -7.69
CA ARG A 325 19.30 -10.66 -6.66
C ARG A 325 19.13 -9.78 -5.43
N ARG A 326 19.28 -10.36 -4.24
CA ARG A 326 19.20 -9.62 -2.96
C ARG A 326 20.38 -8.67 -2.74
N LYS A 327 21.58 -9.04 -3.21
CA LYS A 327 22.79 -8.23 -3.14
C LYS A 327 23.18 -7.83 -4.57
N MET A 328 22.99 -6.58 -4.90
CA MET A 328 23.32 -6.00 -6.21
C MET A 328 24.46 -4.99 -6.12
N LYS A 329 24.71 -4.41 -4.91
CA LYS A 329 25.72 -3.38 -4.70
C LYS A 329 27.12 -3.94 -5.09
N GLY A 330 27.78 -3.24 -6.01
CA GLY A 330 29.10 -3.61 -6.52
C GLY A 330 29.09 -4.51 -7.78
N ASP A 331 27.92 -4.95 -8.28
CA ASP A 331 27.82 -5.66 -9.57
C ASP A 331 27.18 -4.74 -10.64
N GLU A 332 27.96 -3.79 -11.15
CA GLU A 332 27.50 -2.80 -12.13
C GLU A 332 27.03 -3.46 -13.44
N PHE A 333 27.62 -4.59 -13.81
CA PHE A 333 27.18 -5.38 -14.97
C PHE A 333 25.73 -5.86 -14.80
N TYR A 334 25.41 -6.45 -13.65
CA TYR A 334 24.05 -6.88 -13.32
C TYR A 334 23.08 -5.68 -13.21
N ILE A 335 23.51 -4.61 -12.53
CA ILE A 335 22.69 -3.40 -12.33
C ILE A 335 22.33 -2.77 -13.68
N THR A 336 23.25 -2.69 -14.62
CA THR A 336 22.99 -2.14 -15.96
C THR A 336 21.96 -2.97 -16.71
N ILE A 337 22.09 -4.30 -16.75
CA ILE A 337 21.13 -5.20 -17.38
C ILE A 337 19.74 -5.05 -16.73
N PHE A 338 19.68 -4.98 -15.41
CA PHE A 338 18.43 -4.83 -14.67
C PHE A 338 17.76 -3.48 -14.93
N ARG A 339 18.53 -2.41 -15.00
CA ARG A 339 18.05 -1.06 -15.33
C ARG A 339 17.43 -1.01 -16.71
N GLU A 340 18.07 -1.64 -17.70
CA GLU A 340 17.51 -1.71 -19.06
C GLU A 340 16.21 -2.51 -19.11
N TYR A 341 16.13 -3.61 -18.34
CA TYR A 341 14.88 -4.37 -18.23
C TYR A 341 13.74 -3.55 -17.61
N LEU A 342 13.99 -2.83 -16.51
CA LEU A 342 12.99 -1.96 -15.89
C LEU A 342 12.56 -0.84 -16.83
N ASN A 343 13.51 -0.18 -17.49
CA ASN A 343 13.22 0.87 -18.45
C ASN A 343 12.31 0.37 -19.59
N LEU A 344 12.59 -0.82 -20.12
CA LEU A 344 11.76 -1.47 -21.13
C LEU A 344 10.33 -1.71 -20.62
N LEU A 345 10.16 -2.16 -19.38
CA LEU A 345 8.83 -2.35 -18.79
C LEU A 345 8.06 -1.01 -18.76
N PHE A 346 8.68 0.08 -18.34
CA PHE A 346 8.06 1.39 -18.25
C PHE A 346 7.79 2.00 -19.63
N GLU A 347 8.70 1.89 -20.59
CA GLU A 347 8.50 2.33 -21.98
C GLU A 347 7.29 1.63 -22.62
N HIS A 348 7.14 0.33 -22.37
CA HIS A 348 6.00 -0.45 -22.87
C HIS A 348 4.72 -0.23 -22.03
N GLY A 349 4.78 0.45 -20.88
CA GLY A 349 3.66 0.75 -20.01
C GLY A 349 3.12 -0.49 -19.28
N PHE A 350 3.99 -1.34 -18.82
CA PHE A 350 3.65 -2.46 -17.95
C PHE A 350 3.67 -2.00 -16.49
N ALA A 351 2.52 -2.11 -15.81
CA ALA A 351 2.50 -1.89 -14.38
C ALA A 351 3.51 -2.81 -13.69
N THR A 352 4.19 -2.30 -12.69
CA THR A 352 5.15 -3.06 -11.89
C THR A 352 4.78 -3.06 -10.42
N GLU A 353 5.29 -4.03 -9.68
CA GLU A 353 5.12 -4.16 -8.23
C GLU A 353 6.45 -4.49 -7.58
N PHE A 354 6.79 -3.77 -6.54
CA PHE A 354 7.90 -4.13 -5.68
C PHE A 354 7.68 -3.68 -4.23
N PHE A 355 8.25 -4.43 -3.29
CA PHE A 355 8.17 -4.12 -1.88
C PHE A 355 9.32 -3.21 -1.48
N ILE A 356 9.01 -1.95 -1.20
CA ILE A 356 10.01 -0.93 -0.84
C ILE A 356 10.76 -1.26 0.46
N GLU A 357 10.14 -2.04 1.34
CA GLU A 357 10.74 -2.52 2.60
C GLU A 357 11.87 -3.54 2.38
N GLY A 358 11.91 -4.20 1.22
CA GLY A 358 12.91 -5.21 0.87
C GLY A 358 12.87 -6.49 1.72
N GLY A 359 11.89 -6.62 2.61
CA GLY A 359 11.67 -7.79 3.44
C GLY A 359 10.36 -7.71 4.22
N ARG A 360 9.90 -8.83 4.78
CA ARG A 360 8.67 -8.87 5.58
C ARG A 360 8.89 -8.27 6.96
N SER A 361 7.96 -7.43 7.40
CA SER A 361 7.93 -6.94 8.77
C SER A 361 7.62 -8.08 9.74
N ARG A 362 8.48 -8.28 10.73
CA ARG A 362 8.29 -9.27 11.80
C ARG A 362 7.53 -8.73 12.99
N THR A 363 7.64 -7.42 13.21
CA THR A 363 7.01 -6.74 14.36
C THR A 363 5.63 -6.17 14.05
N GLY A 364 5.21 -6.15 12.78
CA GLY A 364 4.00 -5.47 12.34
C GLY A 364 4.20 -4.00 12.00
N ARG A 365 5.37 -3.41 12.30
CA ARG A 365 5.73 -2.03 11.91
C ARG A 365 6.22 -1.99 10.48
N THR A 366 6.01 -0.88 9.80
CA THR A 366 6.58 -0.63 8.48
C THR A 366 8.09 -0.45 8.60
N LEU A 367 8.84 -1.12 7.72
CA LEU A 367 10.30 -1.06 7.71
C LEU A 367 10.81 0.16 6.93
N PRO A 368 12.06 0.60 7.18
CA PRO A 368 12.70 1.67 6.40
C PRO A 368 12.74 1.34 4.91
N PRO A 369 12.55 2.33 4.05
CA PRO A 369 12.54 2.11 2.61
C PRO A 369 13.95 1.78 2.08
N ARG A 370 14.01 0.82 1.15
CA ARG A 370 15.17 0.57 0.30
C ARG A 370 15.01 1.33 -1.00
N THR A 371 15.91 2.28 -1.23
CA THR A 371 15.75 3.30 -2.28
C THR A 371 16.19 2.85 -3.68
N GLY A 372 16.89 1.72 -3.83
CA GLY A 372 17.46 1.30 -5.12
C GLY A 372 16.44 1.20 -6.27
N MET A 373 15.27 0.58 -6.04
CA MET A 373 14.21 0.48 -7.06
C MET A 373 13.58 1.84 -7.37
N VAL A 374 13.41 2.70 -6.34
CA VAL A 374 12.90 4.06 -6.53
C VAL A 374 13.88 4.88 -7.37
N ALA A 375 15.18 4.77 -7.09
CA ALA A 375 16.23 5.44 -7.86
C ALA A 375 16.22 5.03 -9.34
N MET A 376 16.19 3.73 -9.64
CA MET A 376 16.12 3.23 -11.01
C MET A 376 14.85 3.71 -11.74
N THR A 377 13.73 3.78 -11.01
CA THR A 377 12.46 4.27 -11.56
C THR A 377 12.53 5.78 -11.89
N VAL A 378 13.08 6.59 -11.00
CA VAL A 378 13.28 8.02 -11.25
C VAL A 378 14.25 8.24 -12.41
N GLN A 379 15.34 7.46 -12.48
CA GLN A 379 16.27 7.48 -13.62
C GLN A 379 15.58 7.12 -14.94
N SER A 380 14.66 6.15 -14.93
CA SER A 380 13.87 5.85 -16.13
C SER A 380 12.98 7.03 -16.54
N GLN A 381 12.40 7.78 -15.57
CA GLN A 381 11.66 9.01 -15.89
C GLN A 381 12.59 10.08 -16.51
N LEU A 382 13.85 10.19 -16.05
CA LEU A 382 14.85 11.11 -16.62
C LEU A 382 15.32 10.72 -18.02
N ARG A 383 15.07 9.51 -18.50
CA ARG A 383 15.28 9.12 -19.91
C ARG A 383 14.23 9.70 -20.87
N GLY A 384 13.27 10.46 -20.36
CA GLY A 384 12.24 11.09 -21.18
C GLY A 384 11.05 10.18 -21.51
N ILE A 385 10.74 9.22 -20.64
CA ILE A 385 9.54 8.38 -20.80
C ILE A 385 8.31 9.28 -20.89
N LYS A 386 7.52 9.12 -21.97
CA LYS A 386 6.34 9.97 -22.26
C LYS A 386 5.21 9.82 -21.25
N ARG A 387 5.16 8.67 -20.55
CA ARG A 387 4.12 8.37 -19.57
C ARG A 387 4.61 8.80 -18.17
N PRO A 388 3.85 9.67 -17.46
CA PRO A 388 4.21 10.01 -16.09
C PRO A 388 4.18 8.77 -15.20
N ILE A 389 5.26 8.53 -14.47
CA ILE A 389 5.32 7.40 -13.52
C ILE A 389 4.61 7.81 -12.22
N ALA A 390 3.76 6.92 -11.71
CA ALA A 390 3.04 7.09 -10.45
C ALA A 390 3.29 5.90 -9.52
N PHE A 391 3.91 6.16 -8.36
CA PHE A 391 3.98 5.21 -7.26
C PHE A 391 2.65 5.17 -6.51
N ILE A 392 2.12 3.98 -6.29
CA ILE A 392 0.88 3.73 -5.57
C ILE A 392 1.20 3.00 -4.26
N PRO A 393 1.37 3.72 -3.15
CA PRO A 393 1.49 3.10 -1.85
C PRO A 393 0.25 2.23 -1.60
N THR A 394 0.45 0.96 -1.24
CA THR A 394 -0.65 0.01 -1.10
C THR A 394 -0.57 -0.68 0.24
N TYR A 395 -1.50 -0.36 1.14
CA TYR A 395 -1.58 -1.02 2.43
C TYR A 395 -2.30 -2.37 2.30
N LEU A 396 -1.65 -3.42 2.78
CA LEU A 396 -2.19 -4.77 2.87
C LEU A 396 -2.42 -5.10 4.34
N GLY A 397 -3.68 -5.28 4.72
CA GLY A 397 -4.10 -5.56 6.08
C GLY A 397 -4.75 -6.92 6.21
N TYR A 398 -4.58 -7.55 7.37
CA TYR A 398 -5.13 -8.86 7.71
C TYR A 398 -5.64 -8.88 9.14
N GLU A 399 -6.70 -9.63 9.39
CA GLU A 399 -7.15 -9.94 10.75
C GLU A 399 -6.46 -11.19 11.32
N HIS A 400 -5.83 -11.98 10.45
CA HIS A 400 -4.98 -13.10 10.83
C HIS A 400 -3.81 -13.26 9.88
N VAL A 401 -2.60 -13.35 10.42
CA VAL A 401 -1.36 -13.61 9.69
C VAL A 401 -0.76 -14.91 10.23
N SER A 402 -0.68 -15.93 9.39
CA SER A 402 -0.25 -17.29 9.78
C SER A 402 1.21 -17.36 10.21
N GLU A 403 2.04 -16.42 9.71
CA GLU A 403 3.48 -16.39 9.94
C GLU A 403 3.89 -15.72 11.25
N VAL A 404 3.00 -14.98 11.93
CA VAL A 404 3.35 -14.18 13.12
C VAL A 404 3.99 -15.04 14.21
N GLY A 405 3.51 -16.26 14.42
CA GLY A 405 4.14 -17.18 15.37
C GLY A 405 5.59 -17.55 15.03
N ASN A 406 5.93 -17.63 13.74
CA ASN A 406 7.30 -17.85 13.28
C ASN A 406 8.15 -16.58 13.44
N TYR A 407 7.58 -15.40 13.15
CA TYR A 407 8.26 -14.13 13.33
C TYR A 407 8.69 -13.92 14.80
N MET A 408 7.80 -14.24 15.73
CA MET A 408 8.11 -14.14 17.16
C MET A 408 9.26 -15.06 17.58
N ARG A 409 9.30 -16.30 17.07
CA ARG A 409 10.42 -17.23 17.33
C ARG A 409 11.74 -16.73 16.73
N GLU A 410 11.72 -16.22 15.49
CA GLU A 410 12.90 -15.61 14.87
C GLU A 410 13.42 -14.40 15.68
N LEU A 411 12.54 -13.55 16.21
CA LEU A 411 12.92 -12.41 17.06
C LEU A 411 13.50 -12.86 18.41
N ASN A 412 13.05 -13.99 18.93
CA ASN A 412 13.59 -14.61 20.16
C ASN A 412 14.92 -15.38 19.93
N GLY A 413 15.49 -15.32 18.71
CA GLY A 413 16.80 -15.87 18.41
C GLY A 413 16.82 -17.24 17.74
N GLU A 414 15.64 -17.83 17.40
CA GLU A 414 15.61 -19.06 16.61
C GLU A 414 16.09 -18.78 15.16
N SER A 415 16.83 -19.73 14.61
CA SER A 415 17.32 -19.64 13.22
C SER A 415 16.16 -19.57 12.21
N LYS A 416 16.31 -18.74 11.19
CA LYS A 416 15.35 -18.61 10.11
C LYS A 416 15.19 -19.95 9.37
N LYS A 417 13.98 -20.53 9.37
CA LYS A 417 13.68 -21.71 8.56
C LYS A 417 13.76 -21.37 7.06
N LYS A 418 14.43 -22.25 6.29
CA LYS A 418 14.46 -22.11 4.82
C LYS A 418 13.06 -22.21 4.24
N GLU A 419 12.74 -21.31 3.33
CA GLU A 419 11.47 -21.32 2.60
C GLU A 419 11.39 -22.58 1.72
N SER A 420 10.32 -23.36 1.85
CA SER A 420 10.09 -24.56 1.06
C SER A 420 8.69 -24.54 0.45
N ALA A 421 8.50 -25.27 -0.67
CA ALA A 421 7.19 -25.42 -1.29
C ALA A 421 6.14 -25.97 -0.30
N ALA A 422 6.55 -26.88 0.60
CA ALA A 422 5.68 -27.43 1.64
C ALA A 422 5.25 -26.38 2.66
N SER A 423 6.12 -25.42 3.02
CA SER A 423 5.77 -24.33 3.95
C SER A 423 4.76 -23.37 3.32
N LEU A 424 4.91 -23.06 2.01
CA LEU A 424 3.98 -22.21 1.27
C LEU A 424 2.61 -22.90 1.09
N LEU A 425 2.60 -24.20 0.76
CA LEU A 425 1.36 -24.97 0.64
C LEU A 425 0.70 -25.25 1.99
N GLY A 426 1.47 -25.30 3.08
CA GLY A 426 0.98 -25.50 4.45
C GLY A 426 0.05 -24.38 4.92
N ILE A 427 0.18 -23.16 4.36
CA ILE A 427 -0.72 -22.03 4.62
C ILE A 427 -2.15 -22.38 4.19
N PHE A 428 -2.31 -23.12 3.09
CA PHE A 428 -3.62 -23.51 2.56
C PHE A 428 -4.22 -24.77 3.20
N LYS A 429 -3.43 -25.56 3.94
CA LYS A 429 -3.91 -26.82 4.55
C LYS A 429 -4.74 -26.64 5.82
N ARG A 430 -4.61 -25.51 6.53
CA ARG A 430 -5.36 -25.20 7.74
C ARG A 430 -6.56 -24.35 7.39
N PHE A 431 -7.68 -24.97 7.03
CA PHE A 431 -8.97 -24.26 6.87
C PHE A 431 -9.43 -23.68 8.22
N ARG A 432 -9.03 -22.46 8.50
CA ARG A 432 -9.49 -21.66 9.65
C ARG A 432 -10.08 -20.37 9.14
N ASN A 433 -10.99 -19.79 9.90
CA ASN A 433 -11.46 -18.44 9.67
C ASN A 433 -10.29 -17.45 9.90
N TYR A 434 -9.79 -16.81 8.84
CA TYR A 434 -8.73 -15.81 8.90
C TYR A 434 -9.28 -14.37 8.94
N GLY A 435 -10.60 -14.22 9.11
CA GLY A 435 -11.23 -12.91 9.10
C GLY A 435 -11.23 -12.29 7.70
N ARG A 436 -11.01 -11.00 7.62
CA ARG A 436 -11.00 -10.25 6.35
C ARG A 436 -9.59 -9.89 5.90
N GLY A 437 -9.42 -9.78 4.57
CA GLY A 437 -8.26 -9.16 3.94
C GLY A 437 -8.60 -7.73 3.50
N TYR A 438 -7.65 -6.82 3.60
CA TYR A 438 -7.83 -5.41 3.26
C TYR A 438 -6.76 -4.96 2.27
N VAL A 439 -7.18 -4.21 1.25
CA VAL A 439 -6.29 -3.57 0.29
C VAL A 439 -6.68 -2.10 0.16
N THR A 440 -5.83 -1.21 0.62
CA THR A 440 -6.06 0.23 0.53
C THR A 440 -4.98 0.87 -0.32
N PHE A 441 -5.40 1.48 -1.44
CA PHE A 441 -4.52 2.28 -2.28
C PHE A 441 -4.43 3.70 -1.73
N GLY A 442 -3.23 4.06 -1.28
CA GLY A 442 -2.95 5.36 -0.66
C GLY A 442 -2.74 6.48 -1.65
N ARG A 443 -2.35 7.65 -1.13
CA ARG A 443 -2.06 8.83 -1.96
C ARG A 443 -0.91 8.53 -2.92
N PRO A 444 -1.12 8.67 -4.24
CA PRO A 444 -0.08 8.44 -5.23
C PRO A 444 1.05 9.47 -5.11
N VAL A 445 2.28 9.04 -5.37
CA VAL A 445 3.42 9.92 -5.58
C VAL A 445 3.74 9.90 -7.07
N ILE A 446 3.35 10.96 -7.77
CA ILE A 446 3.55 11.11 -9.22
C ILE A 446 4.92 11.74 -9.44
N VAL A 447 5.86 11.01 -10.05
CA VAL A 447 7.26 11.40 -10.16
C VAL A 447 7.45 12.79 -10.80
N PRO A 448 6.90 13.12 -11.98
CA PRO A 448 7.07 14.44 -12.55
C PRO A 448 6.46 15.56 -11.71
N LYS A 449 5.32 15.29 -11.05
CA LYS A 449 4.71 16.28 -10.16
C LYS A 449 5.60 16.55 -8.95
N TYR A 450 6.10 15.49 -8.32
CA TYR A 450 7.00 15.59 -7.16
C TYR A 450 8.28 16.35 -7.53
N LEU A 451 8.89 16.04 -8.68
CA LEU A 451 10.08 16.73 -9.16
C LEU A 451 9.82 18.21 -9.46
N ASN A 452 8.67 18.55 -10.06
CA ASN A 452 8.30 19.97 -10.30
C ASN A 452 8.15 20.76 -8.99
N GLU A 453 7.72 20.11 -7.90
CA GLU A 453 7.54 20.76 -6.59
C GLU A 453 8.86 20.95 -5.83
N HIS A 454 9.86 20.08 -6.04
CA HIS A 454 11.08 20.05 -5.23
C HIS A 454 12.36 20.41 -5.99
N ILE A 455 12.39 20.21 -7.29
CA ILE A 455 13.56 20.43 -8.16
C ILE A 455 13.13 21.23 -9.41
N PRO A 456 13.10 22.56 -9.35
CA PRO A 456 12.53 23.40 -10.43
C PRO A 456 13.03 23.08 -11.83
N ASN A 457 14.32 22.80 -11.99
CA ASN A 457 14.98 22.60 -13.30
C ASN A 457 15.31 21.11 -13.58
N TRP A 458 14.61 20.15 -12.97
CA TRP A 458 14.89 18.73 -13.18
C TRP A 458 14.83 18.29 -14.66
N LYS A 459 14.08 19.01 -15.51
CA LYS A 459 13.94 18.70 -16.94
C LYS A 459 15.25 18.87 -17.71
N ASP A 460 16.15 19.73 -17.22
CA ASP A 460 17.48 19.95 -17.81
C ASP A 460 18.38 18.72 -17.59
N SER A 461 18.00 17.86 -16.64
CA SER A 461 18.69 16.59 -16.38
C SER A 461 18.12 15.43 -17.21
N ILE A 462 17.22 15.67 -18.17
CA ILE A 462 16.68 14.61 -19.04
C ILE A 462 17.79 14.17 -19.99
N ASP A 463 18.14 12.90 -19.88
CA ASP A 463 19.18 12.23 -20.70
C ASP A 463 18.66 10.90 -21.23
N PRO A 464 18.33 10.81 -22.53
CA PRO A 464 17.86 9.57 -23.16
C PRO A 464 18.84 8.41 -23.06
N THR A 465 20.14 8.68 -22.90
CA THR A 465 21.19 7.64 -22.76
C THR A 465 21.09 6.96 -21.38
N GLY A 466 20.53 7.65 -20.38
CA GLY A 466 20.37 7.15 -19.00
C GLY A 466 21.67 7.10 -18.21
N THR A 467 22.69 7.87 -18.65
CA THR A 467 23.99 7.97 -17.95
C THR A 467 23.98 9.06 -16.89
N ALA A 468 23.10 10.06 -17.02
CA ALA A 468 23.02 11.19 -16.09
C ALA A 468 22.83 10.77 -14.64
N ARG A 469 23.63 11.35 -13.77
CA ARG A 469 23.56 11.21 -12.30
C ARG A 469 23.56 12.62 -11.67
N PRO A 470 22.42 13.34 -11.75
CA PRO A 470 22.34 14.67 -11.14
C PRO A 470 22.66 14.62 -9.65
N ALA A 471 23.34 15.64 -9.12
CA ALA A 471 23.73 15.71 -7.70
C ALA A 471 22.52 15.61 -6.75
N TRP A 472 21.37 16.16 -7.16
CA TRP A 472 20.13 16.13 -6.39
C TRP A 472 19.45 14.75 -6.32
N LEU A 473 19.82 13.78 -7.18
CA LEU A 473 19.07 12.55 -7.37
C LEU A 473 18.95 11.71 -6.08
N ASN A 474 20.06 11.49 -5.39
CA ASN A 474 20.07 10.62 -4.20
C ASN A 474 19.20 11.19 -3.08
N ASP A 475 19.32 12.48 -2.78
CA ASP A 475 18.55 13.11 -1.71
C ASP A 475 17.07 13.15 -2.04
N THR A 476 16.73 13.50 -3.28
CA THR A 476 15.34 13.53 -3.74
C THR A 476 14.71 12.14 -3.74
N VAL A 477 15.45 11.10 -4.14
CA VAL A 477 15.00 9.70 -4.07
C VAL A 477 14.76 9.25 -2.64
N ASN A 478 15.64 9.62 -1.71
CA ASN A 478 15.45 9.31 -0.28
C ASN A 478 14.20 9.99 0.28
N GLN A 479 13.99 11.26 -0.02
CA GLN A 479 12.81 12.02 0.40
C GLN A 479 11.52 11.44 -0.23
N MET A 480 11.57 11.10 -1.52
CA MET A 480 10.44 10.49 -2.23
C MET A 480 10.08 9.11 -1.64
N ALA A 481 11.08 8.26 -1.36
CA ALA A 481 10.89 6.97 -0.74
C ALA A 481 10.29 7.11 0.68
N HIS A 482 10.73 8.09 1.44
CA HIS A 482 10.16 8.41 2.74
C HIS A 482 8.69 8.88 2.63
N ARG A 483 8.37 9.74 1.65
CA ARG A 483 6.98 10.16 1.36
C ARG A 483 6.10 8.97 0.97
N ILE A 484 6.61 8.03 0.18
CA ILE A 484 5.89 6.80 -0.19
C ILE A 484 5.53 5.98 1.07
N ILE A 485 6.49 5.79 1.99
CA ILE A 485 6.26 5.05 3.24
C ILE A 485 5.25 5.77 4.14
N ILE A 486 5.33 7.10 4.27
CA ILE A 486 4.35 7.88 5.03
C ILE A 486 2.95 7.72 4.42
N ASN A 487 2.80 7.82 3.10
CA ASN A 487 1.51 7.65 2.43
C ASN A 487 0.98 6.22 2.55
N LEU A 488 1.87 5.22 2.64
CA LEU A 488 1.52 3.84 2.89
C LEU A 488 0.96 3.67 4.31
N ASN A 489 1.60 4.23 5.33
CA ASN A 489 1.13 4.21 6.71
C ASN A 489 -0.17 5.01 6.89
N ASP A 490 -0.30 6.17 6.22
CA ASP A 490 -1.54 6.97 6.21
C ASP A 490 -2.75 6.20 5.64
N SER A 491 -2.48 5.14 4.86
CA SER A 491 -3.49 4.26 4.25
C SER A 491 -3.83 3.04 5.10
N ALA A 492 -3.33 2.97 6.34
CA ALA A 492 -3.55 1.83 7.21
C ALA A 492 -5.05 1.54 7.39
N THR A 493 -5.41 0.26 7.30
CA THR A 493 -6.76 -0.18 7.56
C THR A 493 -6.92 -0.55 9.02
N ILE A 494 -7.93 0.00 9.65
CA ILE A 494 -8.26 -0.21 11.05
C ILE A 494 -9.35 -1.27 11.13
N ASN A 495 -9.16 -2.25 12.00
CA ASN A 495 -10.11 -3.34 12.23
C ASN A 495 -10.21 -3.67 13.73
N GLY A 496 -11.15 -4.54 14.10
CA GLY A 496 -11.42 -4.87 15.49
C GLY A 496 -10.21 -5.44 16.22
N ILE A 497 -9.42 -6.31 15.58
CA ILE A 497 -8.26 -6.92 16.24
C ILE A 497 -7.15 -5.90 16.51
N ASN A 498 -6.93 -4.92 15.61
CA ASN A 498 -5.94 -3.87 15.81
C ASN A 498 -6.31 -2.98 17.01
N LEU A 499 -7.59 -2.56 17.09
CA LEU A 499 -8.08 -1.70 18.16
C LEU A 499 -8.08 -2.41 19.52
N CYS A 500 -8.59 -3.65 19.57
CA CYS A 500 -8.56 -4.45 20.79
C CYS A 500 -7.11 -4.74 21.26
N ALA A 501 -6.20 -5.04 20.31
CA ALA A 501 -4.80 -5.24 20.62
C ALA A 501 -4.16 -3.96 21.16
N LEU A 502 -4.46 -2.79 20.54
CA LEU A 502 -3.93 -1.51 21.00
C LEU A 502 -4.40 -1.18 22.43
N ALA A 503 -5.64 -1.49 22.80
CA ALA A 503 -6.15 -1.25 24.15
C ALA A 503 -5.55 -2.25 25.13
N ILE A 504 -5.73 -3.54 24.92
CA ILE A 504 -5.42 -4.60 25.88
C ILE A 504 -3.92 -4.75 26.13
N MET A 505 -3.08 -4.61 25.10
CA MET A 505 -1.62 -4.78 25.26
C MET A 505 -0.96 -3.62 26.01
N ASN A 506 -1.63 -2.51 26.22
CA ASN A 506 -1.14 -1.34 26.95
C ASN A 506 -1.64 -1.25 28.40
N VAL A 507 -2.36 -2.26 28.87
CA VAL A 507 -2.74 -2.42 30.29
C VAL A 507 -1.77 -3.38 30.97
N ALA A 508 -1.58 -3.22 32.29
CA ALA A 508 -0.77 -4.14 33.11
C ALA A 508 -1.22 -5.58 32.89
N ASP A 509 -1.34 -6.52 33.36
CA ASP A 509 -1.79 -7.90 33.20
C ASP A 509 -2.49 -8.28 31.85
N HIS A 510 -2.49 -7.40 30.86
CA HIS A 510 -3.15 -7.55 29.57
C HIS A 510 -4.61 -8.01 29.66
N ALA A 511 -5.34 -7.50 30.67
CA ALA A 511 -6.74 -7.80 30.90
C ALA A 511 -7.53 -6.52 31.23
N MET A 512 -8.74 -6.40 30.70
CA MET A 512 -9.63 -5.26 31.01
C MET A 512 -11.11 -5.66 30.93
N SER A 513 -11.96 -4.89 31.58
CA SER A 513 -13.40 -5.11 31.47
C SER A 513 -13.91 -4.82 30.05
N MET A 514 -14.98 -5.50 29.66
CA MET A 514 -15.64 -5.26 28.36
C MET A 514 -16.06 -3.78 28.20
N ARG A 515 -16.56 -3.17 29.29
CA ARG A 515 -16.97 -1.77 29.31
C ARG A 515 -15.78 -0.82 29.08
N GLN A 516 -14.67 -1.08 29.74
CA GLN A 516 -13.44 -0.29 29.57
C GLN A 516 -12.87 -0.45 28.14
N LEU A 517 -12.88 -1.67 27.59
CA LEU A 517 -12.48 -1.91 26.19
C LEU A 517 -13.34 -1.12 25.19
N GLN A 518 -14.66 -1.08 25.43
CA GLN A 518 -15.57 -0.29 24.58
C GLN A 518 -15.22 1.20 24.64
N LYS A 519 -15.04 1.77 25.83
CA LYS A 519 -14.68 3.18 26.00
C LYS A 519 -13.32 3.52 25.32
N CYS A 520 -12.31 2.66 25.47
CA CYS A 520 -11.02 2.84 24.79
C CYS A 520 -11.16 2.86 23.27
N ILE A 521 -11.93 1.93 22.70
CA ILE A 521 -12.13 1.87 21.24
C ILE A 521 -12.94 3.08 20.76
N ASP A 522 -13.95 3.52 21.49
CA ASP A 522 -14.73 4.72 21.16
C ASP A 522 -13.83 5.97 21.13
N MET A 523 -12.95 6.11 22.14
CA MET A 523 -11.93 7.17 22.15
C MET A 523 -11.01 7.09 20.94
N TYR A 524 -10.47 5.91 20.63
CA TYR A 524 -9.59 5.73 19.48
C TYR A 524 -10.28 6.12 18.16
N LEU A 525 -11.51 5.69 17.95
CA LEU A 525 -12.27 6.04 16.76
C LEU A 525 -12.49 7.56 16.64
N LYS A 526 -12.80 8.26 17.74
CA LYS A 526 -12.91 9.72 17.76
C LYS A 526 -11.59 10.40 17.40
N LEU A 527 -10.47 9.96 17.98
CA LEU A 527 -9.14 10.52 17.71
C LEU A 527 -8.70 10.37 16.25
N LEU A 528 -9.13 9.33 15.56
CA LEU A 528 -8.84 9.14 14.14
C LEU A 528 -9.54 10.16 13.23
N HIS A 529 -10.60 10.80 13.68
CA HIS A 529 -11.34 11.83 12.94
C HIS A 529 -10.82 13.25 13.16
N VAL A 530 -9.89 13.48 14.09
CA VAL A 530 -9.38 14.81 14.45
C VAL A 530 -8.63 15.47 13.29
N ASP A 531 -7.88 14.70 12.50
CA ASP A 531 -7.17 15.21 11.35
C ASP A 531 -7.87 14.84 10.02
N PRO A 532 -8.58 15.76 9.38
CA PRO A 532 -9.30 15.50 8.14
C PRO A 532 -8.37 15.25 6.94
N LYS A 533 -7.08 15.57 7.06
CA LYS A 533 -6.09 15.33 6.01
C LYS A 533 -5.65 13.87 5.96
N ARG A 534 -5.80 13.12 7.05
CA ARG A 534 -5.46 11.70 7.12
C ARG A 534 -6.42 10.83 6.31
N ARG A 535 -5.93 9.70 5.85
CA ARG A 535 -6.65 8.78 4.98
C ARG A 535 -6.68 7.32 5.49
N PRO A 536 -6.61 7.05 6.81
CA PRO A 536 -6.76 5.68 7.26
C PRO A 536 -8.16 5.15 6.90
N SER A 537 -8.25 3.86 6.68
CA SER A 537 -9.53 3.22 6.46
C SER A 537 -10.20 2.95 7.81
N ILE A 538 -11.08 3.87 8.23
CA ILE A 538 -11.81 3.76 9.49
C ILE A 538 -13.07 2.91 9.27
N PRO A 539 -13.33 1.88 10.09
CA PRO A 539 -14.52 1.05 9.96
C PRO A 539 -15.79 1.83 10.32
N THR A 540 -16.87 1.57 9.58
CA THR A 540 -18.20 2.12 9.87
C THR A 540 -19.01 1.27 10.85
N ALA A 541 -18.48 0.12 11.27
CA ALA A 541 -19.12 -0.79 12.21
C ALA A 541 -19.10 -0.20 13.63
N THR A 542 -20.08 -0.55 14.44
CA THR A 542 -20.15 -0.15 15.85
C THR A 542 -19.03 -0.80 16.66
N THR A 543 -18.61 -0.15 17.74
CA THR A 543 -17.59 -0.67 18.66
C THR A 543 -17.88 -2.09 19.13
N SER A 544 -19.11 -2.39 19.51
CA SER A 544 -19.53 -3.75 19.90
C SER A 544 -19.33 -4.76 18.77
N THR A 545 -19.60 -4.39 17.52
CA THR A 545 -19.37 -5.25 16.35
C THR A 545 -17.90 -5.50 16.12
N LEU A 546 -17.04 -4.47 16.24
CA LEU A 546 -15.59 -4.59 16.10
C LEU A 546 -14.97 -5.51 17.16
N ILE A 547 -15.41 -5.37 18.41
CA ILE A 547 -14.96 -6.25 19.50
C ILE A 547 -15.41 -7.70 19.25
N LYS A 548 -16.66 -7.91 18.85
CA LYS A 548 -17.16 -9.24 18.51
C LYS A 548 -16.34 -9.89 17.39
N GLN A 549 -16.05 -9.16 16.32
CA GLN A 549 -15.22 -9.65 15.22
C GLN A 549 -13.82 -10.09 15.71
N ALA A 550 -13.21 -9.33 16.64
CA ALA A 550 -11.90 -9.66 17.21
C ALA A 550 -11.96 -10.93 18.09
N ILE A 551 -13.02 -11.10 18.88
CA ILE A 551 -13.26 -12.28 19.72
C ILE A 551 -13.50 -13.53 18.84
N ASP A 552 -14.30 -13.42 17.76
CA ASP A 552 -14.63 -14.52 16.86
C ASP A 552 -13.36 -15.10 16.16
N LEU A 553 -12.27 -14.32 16.08
CA LEU A 553 -10.96 -14.79 15.60
C LEU A 553 -10.22 -15.67 16.63
N LYS A 554 -10.78 -15.87 17.83
CA LYS A 554 -10.20 -16.66 18.93
C LYS A 554 -8.82 -16.18 19.41
N LYS A 555 -8.55 -14.86 19.24
CA LYS A 555 -7.34 -14.23 19.73
C LYS A 555 -7.49 -13.71 21.17
N PHE A 556 -8.73 -13.48 21.56
CA PHE A 556 -9.11 -13.02 22.88
C PHE A 556 -10.04 -14.03 23.53
N HIS A 557 -9.94 -14.13 24.86
CA HIS A 557 -10.83 -14.92 25.69
C HIS A 557 -11.65 -13.97 26.57
N VAL A 558 -12.94 -14.27 26.68
CA VAL A 558 -13.87 -13.50 27.52
C VAL A 558 -14.21 -14.36 28.75
N TYR A 559 -13.99 -13.80 29.93
CA TYR A 559 -14.39 -14.38 31.19
C TYR A 559 -15.64 -13.65 31.70
N ASP A 560 -16.65 -14.41 31.99
CA ASP A 560 -17.87 -13.92 32.63
C ASP A 560 -17.76 -14.26 34.12
N ILE A 561 -17.72 -13.24 34.99
CA ILE A 561 -17.53 -13.39 36.44
C ILE A 561 -18.89 -13.27 37.17
N GLY A 562 -19.99 -13.07 36.46
CA GLY A 562 -21.30 -12.77 37.00
C GLY A 562 -21.57 -11.27 37.12
N ASP A 563 -22.78 -10.87 37.48
CA ASP A 563 -23.23 -9.48 37.67
C ASP A 563 -22.87 -8.57 36.50
N ASP A 564 -23.04 -9.04 35.24
CA ASP A 564 -22.68 -8.35 34.01
C ASP A 564 -21.19 -7.94 33.88
N MET A 565 -20.30 -8.46 34.72
CA MET A 565 -18.85 -8.20 34.67
C MET A 565 -18.15 -9.18 33.72
N LYS A 566 -17.86 -8.75 32.52
CA LYS A 566 -17.08 -9.49 31.53
C LYS A 566 -15.70 -8.90 31.38
N PHE A 567 -14.68 -9.74 31.48
CA PHE A 567 -13.28 -9.38 31.25
C PHE A 567 -12.75 -10.00 29.96
N VAL A 568 -11.94 -9.24 29.24
CA VAL A 568 -11.28 -9.64 28.00
C VAL A 568 -9.79 -9.67 28.20
N ARG A 569 -9.15 -10.78 27.81
CA ARG A 569 -7.70 -10.91 27.78
C ARG A 569 -7.24 -11.70 26.55
N PRO A 570 -5.95 -11.67 26.19
CA PRO A 570 -5.39 -12.51 25.15
C PRO A 570 -5.64 -14.01 25.44
N SER A 571 -5.99 -14.78 24.41
CA SER A 571 -5.98 -16.23 24.52
C SER A 571 -4.57 -16.75 24.77
N HIS A 572 -4.44 -17.93 25.36
CA HIS A 572 -3.14 -18.50 25.73
C HIS A 572 -2.16 -18.49 24.54
N GLY A 573 -0.95 -17.97 24.77
CA GLY A 573 0.11 -17.86 23.76
C GLY A 573 -0.13 -16.81 22.66
N GLN A 574 -1.16 -15.95 22.77
CA GLN A 574 -1.47 -14.95 21.76
C GLN A 574 -0.92 -13.55 22.08
N SER A 575 -0.51 -13.25 23.31
CA SER A 575 -0.05 -11.90 23.72
C SER A 575 1.04 -11.34 22.79
N LEU A 576 2.09 -12.10 22.54
CA LEU A 576 3.15 -11.69 21.61
C LEU A 576 2.64 -11.44 20.16
N GLN A 577 1.65 -12.24 19.71
CA GLN A 577 1.07 -12.06 18.38
C GLN A 577 0.21 -10.81 18.31
N LEU A 578 -0.43 -10.40 19.42
CA LEU A 578 -1.26 -9.20 19.46
C LEU A 578 -0.43 -7.93 19.39
N THR A 579 0.81 -7.92 19.89
CA THR A 579 1.76 -6.82 19.69
C THR A 579 1.97 -6.54 18.18
N TYR A 580 1.99 -7.57 17.35
CA TYR A 580 2.06 -7.38 15.89
C TYR A 580 0.85 -6.59 15.36
N PHE A 581 -0.36 -6.89 15.81
CA PHE A 581 -1.57 -6.19 15.36
C PHE A 581 -1.69 -4.77 15.92
N GLN A 582 -1.26 -4.54 17.16
CA GLN A 582 -1.10 -3.20 17.75
C GLN A 582 -0.18 -2.34 16.87
N ASN A 583 0.97 -2.88 16.48
CA ASN A 583 1.98 -2.18 15.70
C ASN A 583 1.53 -1.81 14.28
N ASN A 584 0.51 -2.47 13.75
CA ASN A 584 -0.06 -2.09 12.45
C ASN A 584 -0.68 -0.69 12.44
N ILE A 585 -1.10 -0.17 13.61
CA ILE A 585 -1.84 1.11 13.71
C ILE A 585 -1.26 2.10 14.73
N VAL A 586 -0.26 1.73 15.53
CA VAL A 586 0.29 2.58 16.60
C VAL A 586 0.78 3.94 16.08
N HIS A 587 1.29 4.00 14.85
CA HIS A 587 1.75 5.24 14.21
C HIS A 587 0.64 6.30 14.03
N LEU A 588 -0.62 5.89 14.00
CA LEU A 588 -1.78 6.79 13.92
C LEU A 588 -2.09 7.46 15.26
N PHE A 589 -1.66 6.84 16.36
CA PHE A 589 -1.92 7.30 17.73
C PHE A 589 -0.67 7.90 18.39
N ALA A 590 0.47 7.98 17.68
CA ALA A 590 1.74 8.42 18.26
C ALA A 590 1.66 9.83 18.87
N LEU A 591 1.05 10.80 18.18
CA LEU A 591 0.92 12.16 18.66
C LEU A 591 -0.08 12.27 19.82
N PRO A 592 -1.35 11.82 19.71
CA PRO A 592 -2.27 11.92 20.84
C PRO A 592 -1.78 11.13 22.08
N ALA A 593 -1.09 10.00 21.90
CA ALA A 593 -0.51 9.25 23.00
C ALA A 593 0.64 10.01 23.68
N LEU A 594 1.47 10.72 22.92
CA LEU A 594 2.52 11.58 23.48
C LEU A 594 1.92 12.74 24.30
N LEU A 595 0.90 13.41 23.76
CA LEU A 595 0.21 14.50 24.46
C LEU A 595 -0.42 14.00 25.77
N ALA A 596 -1.12 12.87 25.72
CA ALA A 596 -1.70 12.24 26.91
C ALA A 596 -0.62 11.89 27.95
N ASN A 597 0.53 11.35 27.50
CA ASN A 597 1.64 11.01 28.38
C ASN A 597 2.23 12.25 29.06
N ILE A 598 2.48 13.32 28.30
CA ILE A 598 3.00 14.59 28.84
C ILE A 598 2.06 15.13 29.92
N ILE A 599 0.74 15.19 29.63
CA ILE A 599 -0.23 15.76 30.56
C ILE A 599 -0.35 14.91 31.83
N ILE A 600 -0.47 13.59 31.71
CA ILE A 600 -0.60 12.68 32.85
C ILE A 600 0.63 12.72 33.77
N ARG A 601 1.83 12.79 33.20
CA ARG A 601 3.08 12.77 33.99
C ARG A 601 3.32 14.06 34.75
N ASN A 602 2.81 15.17 34.26
CA ASN A 602 2.92 16.45 34.95
C ASN A 602 1.76 16.72 35.93
N GLY A 603 0.62 16.00 35.77
CA GLY A 603 -0.61 16.22 36.54
C GLY A 603 -1.34 17.52 36.18
N HIS A 604 -0.61 18.63 36.15
CA HIS A 604 -1.04 19.93 35.64
C HIS A 604 0.10 20.56 34.83
N ILE A 605 -0.22 21.23 33.73
CA ILE A 605 0.78 21.77 32.80
C ILE A 605 0.18 22.88 31.95
N LEU A 606 0.97 23.91 31.63
CA LEU A 606 0.57 24.94 30.71
C LEU A 606 0.41 24.38 29.28
N ARG A 607 -0.60 24.87 28.57
CA ARG A 607 -0.86 24.46 27.19
C ARG A 607 0.37 24.66 26.27
N GLU A 608 1.12 25.76 26.44
CA GLU A 608 2.31 26.04 25.66
C GLU A 608 3.48 25.10 26.04
N ASP A 609 3.59 24.66 27.30
CA ASP A 609 4.59 23.70 27.71
C ASP A 609 4.32 22.33 27.10
N VAL A 610 3.03 21.93 26.99
CA VAL A 610 2.67 20.71 26.25
C VAL A 610 3.15 20.77 24.79
N ARG A 611 2.94 21.91 24.10
CA ARG A 611 3.44 22.09 22.73
C ARG A 611 4.97 21.99 22.65
N SER A 612 5.66 22.69 23.55
CA SER A 612 7.13 22.69 23.60
C SER A 612 7.70 21.28 23.80
N HIS A 613 7.17 20.53 24.77
CA HIS A 613 7.57 19.15 25.02
C HIS A 613 7.23 18.23 23.84
N ALA A 614 6.03 18.38 23.26
CA ALA A 614 5.63 17.59 22.11
C ALA A 614 6.53 17.85 20.88
N ARG A 615 6.87 19.11 20.58
CA ARG A 615 7.80 19.47 19.49
C ARG A 615 9.18 18.82 19.70
N SER A 616 9.70 18.81 20.91
CA SER A 616 11.03 18.28 21.21
C SER A 616 11.14 16.76 21.08
N LEU A 617 10.04 16.02 21.23
CA LEU A 617 10.05 14.55 21.28
C LEU A 617 9.36 13.88 20.09
N PHE A 618 8.35 14.54 19.50
CA PHE A 618 7.54 13.91 18.45
C PHE A 618 8.32 13.59 17.19
N TYR A 619 9.37 14.32 16.85
CA TYR A 619 10.17 14.02 15.68
C TYR A 619 10.85 12.64 15.74
N PHE A 620 11.21 12.15 16.93
CA PHE A 620 11.71 10.79 17.10
C PHE A 620 10.62 9.76 16.78
N LEU A 621 9.44 9.92 17.37
CA LEU A 621 8.29 9.06 17.10
C LEU A 621 7.88 9.09 15.63
N ARG A 622 7.88 10.29 15.03
CA ARG A 622 7.55 10.50 13.63
C ARG A 622 8.49 9.73 12.71
N HIS A 623 9.78 9.75 12.96
CA HIS A 623 10.77 9.04 12.15
C HIS A 623 10.74 7.53 12.40
N GLU A 624 10.67 7.10 13.64
CA GLU A 624 10.64 5.67 13.98
C GLU A 624 9.38 4.98 13.46
N LEU A 625 8.23 5.66 13.58
CA LEU A 625 6.92 5.10 13.23
C LEU A 625 6.47 5.49 11.82
N PHE A 626 7.22 6.31 11.11
CA PHE A 626 6.78 6.92 9.84
C PHE A 626 5.37 7.52 9.98
N ALA A 627 5.16 8.28 11.07
CA ALA A 627 3.86 8.84 11.39
C ALA A 627 3.44 9.88 10.34
N PRO A 628 2.20 9.86 9.86
CA PRO A 628 1.74 10.70 8.75
C PRO A 628 1.36 12.12 9.23
N VAL A 629 2.32 12.81 9.84
CA VAL A 629 2.19 14.19 10.34
C VAL A 629 3.27 15.04 9.68
N ASP A 630 2.88 16.07 8.95
CA ASP A 630 3.80 17.02 8.37
C ASP A 630 4.25 18.04 9.43
N GLU A 631 5.53 18.48 9.39
CA GLU A 631 6.08 19.40 10.38
C GLU A 631 5.34 20.73 10.46
N CYS A 632 4.97 21.27 9.31
CA CYS A 632 4.22 22.53 9.22
C CYS A 632 2.81 22.45 9.83
N ASP A 633 2.26 21.25 9.97
CA ASP A 633 0.91 21.03 10.54
C ASP A 633 0.95 20.61 12.01
N LEU A 634 2.13 20.36 12.59
CA LEU A 634 2.26 19.75 13.90
C LEU A 634 1.57 20.56 14.99
N ASP A 635 1.80 21.87 15.07
CA ASP A 635 1.24 22.73 16.10
C ASP A 635 -0.29 22.82 16.02
N ASN A 636 -0.81 22.99 14.83
CA ASN A 636 -2.26 22.99 14.59
C ASN A 636 -2.89 21.64 14.99
N LEU A 637 -2.18 20.55 14.76
CA LEU A 637 -2.67 19.23 15.11
C LEU A 637 -2.59 18.97 16.63
N ILE A 638 -1.55 19.46 17.30
CA ILE A 638 -1.46 19.44 18.76
C ILE A 638 -2.67 20.14 19.36
N ASP A 639 -2.98 21.37 18.89
CA ASP A 639 -4.13 22.11 19.38
C ASP A 639 -5.45 21.39 19.19
N LYS A 640 -5.69 20.82 18.01
CA LYS A 640 -6.88 20.03 17.74
C LYS A 640 -7.04 18.84 18.67
N TYR A 641 -5.95 18.12 18.98
CA TYR A 641 -6.02 17.02 19.92
C TYR A 641 -6.29 17.52 21.34
N LEU A 642 -5.66 18.62 21.80
CA LEU A 642 -5.90 19.20 23.11
C LEU A 642 -7.36 19.66 23.23
N ASP A 643 -7.91 20.33 22.21
CA ASP A 643 -9.30 20.73 22.19
C ASP A 643 -10.25 19.52 22.19
N THR A 644 -9.90 18.45 21.47
CA THR A 644 -10.66 17.19 21.51
C THR A 644 -10.63 16.58 22.91
N PHE A 645 -9.49 16.56 23.59
CA PHE A 645 -9.40 16.04 24.95
C PHE A 645 -10.23 16.85 25.96
N LEU A 646 -10.32 18.17 25.77
CA LEU A 646 -11.20 19.04 26.55
C LEU A 646 -12.68 18.75 26.31
N VAL A 647 -13.09 18.65 25.04
CA VAL A 647 -14.48 18.39 24.64
C VAL A 647 -14.95 17.02 25.12
N GLU A 648 -14.08 16.02 25.04
CA GLU A 648 -14.36 14.65 25.48
C GLU A 648 -14.21 14.44 26.99
N GLY A 649 -13.78 15.48 27.73
CA GLY A 649 -13.68 15.45 29.18
C GLY A 649 -12.49 14.67 29.76
N TYR A 650 -11.47 14.31 28.95
CA TYR A 650 -10.26 13.66 29.44
C TYR A 650 -9.34 14.61 30.20
N ILE A 651 -9.41 15.89 29.89
CA ILE A 651 -8.72 16.97 30.59
C ILE A 651 -9.68 18.12 30.88
N THR A 652 -9.36 18.90 31.90
CA THR A 652 -10.05 20.16 32.22
C THR A 652 -9.08 21.32 32.09
N ARG A 653 -9.60 22.53 31.99
CA ARG A 653 -8.81 23.77 31.84
C ARG A 653 -9.20 24.80 32.84
N ASP A 654 -8.21 25.42 33.49
CA ASP A 654 -8.34 26.64 34.26
C ASP A 654 -7.31 27.66 33.75
N ALA A 655 -7.79 28.78 33.20
CA ALA A 655 -7.00 29.71 32.39
C ALA A 655 -6.21 28.96 31.27
N ASP A 656 -4.90 28.97 31.30
CA ASP A 656 -4.04 28.23 30.34
C ASP A 656 -3.46 26.91 30.90
N MET A 657 -3.83 26.61 32.15
CA MET A 657 -3.40 25.37 32.82
C MET A 657 -4.34 24.23 32.43
N LEU A 658 -3.78 23.13 32.03
CA LEU A 658 -4.49 21.87 31.74
C LEU A 658 -4.30 20.89 32.90
N PHE A 659 -5.39 20.24 33.28
CA PHE A 659 -5.44 19.24 34.35
C PHE A 659 -5.99 17.94 33.82
N VAL A 660 -5.54 16.82 34.36
CA VAL A 660 -6.14 15.52 34.07
C VAL A 660 -7.49 15.44 34.76
N SER A 661 -8.53 15.03 34.00
CA SER A 661 -9.85 14.78 34.56
C SER A 661 -9.89 13.43 35.30
N GLY A 662 -10.70 13.35 36.37
CA GLY A 662 -10.98 12.06 37.02
C GLY A 662 -11.84 11.15 36.15
N ASP A 663 -12.79 11.74 35.42
CA ASP A 663 -13.64 11.02 34.49
C ASP A 663 -12.85 10.68 33.21
N GLY A 664 -12.82 9.39 32.83
CA GLY A 664 -12.07 8.93 31.66
C GLY A 664 -10.55 8.82 31.87
N TYR A 665 -10.06 8.94 33.13
CA TYR A 665 -8.64 8.81 33.45
C TYR A 665 -8.03 7.50 32.96
N GLU A 666 -8.74 6.39 33.13
CA GLU A 666 -8.24 5.06 32.75
C GLU A 666 -8.00 4.93 31.26
N GLU A 667 -8.97 5.35 30.43
CA GLU A 667 -8.86 5.32 28.98
C GLU A 667 -7.74 6.23 28.48
N PHE A 668 -7.63 7.43 29.08
CA PHE A 668 -6.60 8.41 28.76
C PHE A 668 -5.20 7.92 29.18
N TYR A 669 -5.10 7.24 30.33
CA TYR A 669 -3.87 6.57 30.75
C TYR A 669 -3.46 5.46 29.78
N ILE A 670 -4.41 4.62 29.34
CA ILE A 670 -4.14 3.55 28.37
C ILE A 670 -3.65 4.13 27.03
N LEU A 671 -4.24 5.24 26.57
CA LEU A 671 -3.75 5.97 25.40
C LEU A 671 -2.30 6.39 25.56
N SER A 672 -1.94 6.96 26.72
CA SER A 672 -0.57 7.41 27.02
C SER A 672 0.46 6.28 26.96
N ARG A 673 0.02 5.05 27.24
CA ARG A 673 0.86 3.85 27.22
C ARG A 673 1.16 3.33 25.81
N CYS A 674 0.41 3.75 24.80
CA CYS A 674 0.59 3.24 23.42
C CYS A 674 2.00 3.48 22.85
N ILE A 675 2.72 4.48 23.34
CA ILE A 675 4.11 4.79 22.93
C ILE A 675 5.15 4.44 23.99
N TYR A 676 4.74 3.79 25.08
CA TYR A 676 5.63 3.51 26.23
C TYR A 676 6.90 2.75 25.82
N HIS A 677 6.77 1.71 25.02
CA HIS A 677 7.91 0.93 24.54
C HIS A 677 8.89 1.76 23.68
N ASN A 678 8.38 2.74 22.92
CA ASN A 678 9.22 3.69 22.17
C ASN A 678 10.04 4.56 23.12
N LEU A 679 9.40 5.12 24.15
CA LEU A 679 10.06 5.97 25.15
C LEU A 679 11.12 5.19 25.92
N VAL A 680 10.85 3.94 26.29
CA VAL A 680 11.85 3.07 26.95
C VAL A 680 13.07 2.85 26.05
N ARG A 681 12.86 2.53 24.77
CA ARG A 681 13.97 2.37 23.81
C ARG A 681 14.78 3.66 23.65
N TYR A 682 14.13 4.82 23.65
CA TYR A 682 14.84 6.11 23.57
C TYR A 682 15.71 6.32 24.80
N LEU A 683 15.20 6.01 25.98
CA LEU A 683 15.99 6.15 27.20
C LEU A 683 17.16 5.15 27.23
N VAL A 684 16.97 3.92 26.75
CA VAL A 684 18.06 2.94 26.55
C VAL A 684 19.16 3.52 25.65
N ALA A 685 18.78 4.08 24.50
CA ALA A 685 19.74 4.64 23.55
C ALA A 685 20.44 5.90 24.10
N VAL A 686 19.71 6.80 24.77
CA VAL A 686 20.28 7.97 25.45
C VAL A 686 21.28 7.55 26.54
N THR A 687 20.92 6.53 27.35
CA THR A 687 21.82 5.99 28.36
C THR A 687 23.06 5.35 27.73
N ALA A 688 22.91 4.66 26.61
CA ALA A 688 24.04 4.09 25.89
C ALA A 688 24.96 5.18 25.31
N LEU A 689 24.41 6.30 24.80
CA LEU A 689 25.21 7.47 24.35
C LEU A 689 25.98 8.10 25.48
N LYS A 690 25.34 8.36 26.63
CA LYS A 690 26.01 8.92 27.83
C LYS A 690 27.21 8.07 28.29
N ASN A 691 27.13 6.76 28.10
CA ASN A 691 28.18 5.80 28.47
C ASN A 691 29.13 5.48 27.30
N THR A 692 29.15 6.28 26.25
CA THR A 692 30.01 6.12 25.08
C THR A 692 31.04 7.22 25.07
N LYS A 693 32.33 6.87 25.05
CA LYS A 693 33.44 7.80 24.88
C LYS A 693 33.59 8.09 23.37
N ASP A 694 33.89 9.33 23.03
CA ASP A 694 34.13 9.79 21.69
C ASP A 694 35.20 8.97 21.00
N GLY A 695 34.97 8.62 19.74
CA GLY A 695 35.93 7.90 18.88
C GLY A 695 36.16 6.45 19.26
N THR A 696 35.43 5.86 20.23
CA THR A 696 35.70 4.49 20.69
C THR A 696 34.87 3.42 20.00
N ILE A 697 33.71 3.74 19.46
CA ILE A 697 32.80 2.76 18.84
C ILE A 697 32.16 3.32 17.56
N ASN A 698 31.86 2.43 16.64
CA ASN A 698 31.09 2.74 15.42
C ASN A 698 29.58 2.54 15.68
N VAL A 699 28.75 2.93 14.68
CA VAL A 699 27.28 2.81 14.75
C VAL A 699 26.82 1.36 14.97
N GLN A 700 27.50 0.39 14.37
CA GLN A 700 27.10 -1.03 14.51
C GLN A 700 27.33 -1.52 15.94
N THR A 701 28.48 -1.20 16.55
CA THR A 701 28.81 -1.52 17.94
C THR A 701 27.85 -0.80 18.90
N PHE A 702 27.49 0.45 18.60
CA PHE A 702 26.51 1.20 19.39
C PHE A 702 25.13 0.51 19.39
N VAL A 703 24.64 0.05 18.22
CA VAL A 703 23.40 -0.73 18.15
C VAL A 703 23.47 -1.99 18.99
N GLN A 704 24.60 -2.72 18.98
CA GLN A 704 24.80 -3.91 19.82
C GLN A 704 24.79 -3.55 21.31
N LYS A 705 25.38 -2.43 21.70
CA LYS A 705 25.34 -1.90 23.07
C LYS A 705 23.90 -1.62 23.51
N CYS A 706 23.09 -0.98 22.68
CA CYS A 706 21.66 -0.76 22.95
C CYS A 706 20.90 -2.07 23.13
N LEU A 707 21.14 -3.07 22.27
CA LEU A 707 20.51 -4.39 22.37
C LEU A 707 20.91 -5.10 23.67
N THR A 708 22.18 -5.01 24.08
CA THR A 708 22.67 -5.58 25.33
C THR A 708 21.97 -4.92 26.52
N TYR A 709 21.80 -3.61 26.51
CA TYR A 709 21.09 -2.88 27.57
C TYR A 709 19.60 -3.27 27.60
N SER A 710 18.94 -3.38 26.44
CA SER A 710 17.56 -3.80 26.33
C SER A 710 17.30 -5.20 26.90
N ARG A 711 18.20 -6.16 26.67
CA ARG A 711 18.09 -7.54 27.19
C ARG A 711 18.22 -7.62 28.73
N ARG A 712 18.78 -6.59 29.38
CA ARG A 712 18.91 -6.51 30.83
C ARG A 712 17.67 -5.92 31.50
N LEU A 713 16.74 -5.38 30.74
CA LEU A 713 15.50 -4.82 31.27
C LEU A 713 14.59 -5.95 31.81
N PRO A 714 13.91 -5.72 32.94
CA PRO A 714 12.97 -6.69 33.44
C PRO A 714 11.70 -6.78 32.56
N ILE A 715 11.03 -7.90 32.66
CA ILE A 715 9.82 -8.20 31.91
C ILE A 715 8.72 -7.16 32.17
N GLU A 716 8.63 -6.62 33.36
CA GLU A 716 7.65 -5.61 33.77
C GLU A 716 7.82 -4.29 32.98
N VAL A 717 9.03 -4.00 32.50
CA VAL A 717 9.34 -2.81 31.70
C VAL A 717 9.16 -3.11 30.20
N THR A 718 9.56 -4.30 29.76
CA THR A 718 9.55 -4.68 28.34
C THR A 718 8.24 -5.35 27.90
N ASN A 719 7.43 -5.81 28.85
CA ASN A 719 6.28 -6.69 28.61
C ASN A 719 6.62 -7.85 27.67
N ASN A 720 7.86 -8.32 27.73
CA ASN A 720 8.38 -9.34 26.84
C ASN A 720 8.22 -8.99 25.35
N SER A 721 8.17 -7.70 25.02
CA SER A 721 7.98 -7.24 23.65
C SER A 721 9.20 -7.57 22.77
N PRO A 722 9.03 -8.25 21.64
CA PRO A 722 10.13 -8.64 20.77
C PRO A 722 10.85 -7.45 20.12
N GLU A 723 10.28 -6.27 20.19
CA GLU A 723 10.87 -5.03 19.66
C GLU A 723 12.16 -4.61 20.35
N PHE A 724 12.34 -4.99 21.62
CA PHE A 724 13.58 -4.73 22.35
C PHE A 724 14.76 -5.60 21.86
N ALA A 725 14.50 -6.62 21.07
CA ALA A 725 15.50 -7.47 20.44
C ALA A 725 15.75 -7.13 18.95
N ASP A 726 15.02 -6.16 18.37
CA ASP A 726 15.11 -5.83 16.95
C ASP A 726 16.18 -4.75 16.67
N PRO A 727 17.33 -5.10 16.05
CA PRO A 727 18.38 -4.13 15.73
C PRO A 727 17.94 -3.06 14.73
N ILE A 728 16.89 -3.32 13.93
CA ILE A 728 16.40 -2.37 12.92
C ILE A 728 15.87 -1.10 13.61
N LEU A 729 15.15 -1.25 14.72
CA LEU A 729 14.58 -0.11 15.45
C LEU A 729 15.68 0.79 16.05
N PHE A 730 16.73 0.19 16.63
CA PHE A 730 17.88 0.96 17.13
C PHE A 730 18.67 1.62 15.99
N LYS A 731 18.73 1.00 14.81
CA LYS A 731 19.37 1.62 13.63
C LYS A 731 18.59 2.84 13.14
N ILE A 732 17.24 2.76 13.05
CA ILE A 732 16.37 3.91 12.70
C ILE A 732 16.61 5.06 13.70
N MET A 733 16.76 4.72 14.98
CA MET A 733 17.04 5.70 16.03
C MET A 733 18.42 6.36 15.83
N CYS A 734 19.45 5.57 15.47
CA CYS A 734 20.77 6.12 15.12
C CYS A 734 20.67 7.10 13.93
N ASP A 735 19.94 6.75 12.89
CA ASP A 735 19.74 7.62 11.72
C ASP A 735 19.05 8.94 12.12
N THR A 736 18.14 8.89 13.11
CA THR A 736 17.49 10.07 13.69
C THR A 736 18.48 10.90 14.51
N PHE A 737 19.30 10.27 15.34
CA PHE A 737 20.32 10.94 16.14
C PHE A 737 21.37 11.65 15.26
N ILE A 738 21.82 11.01 14.19
CA ILE A 738 22.75 11.61 13.22
C ILE A 738 22.11 12.84 12.56
N ARG A 739 20.88 12.70 12.04
CA ARG A 739 20.17 13.79 11.36
C ARG A 739 20.00 15.02 12.24
N HIS A 740 19.73 14.82 13.51
CA HIS A 740 19.53 15.91 14.47
C HIS A 740 20.80 16.26 15.27
N LYS A 741 21.96 15.71 14.85
CA LYS A 741 23.27 16.02 15.43
C LYS A 741 23.36 15.76 16.94
N TYR A 742 22.79 14.64 17.40
CA TYR A 742 23.02 14.11 18.76
C TYR A 742 24.40 13.43 18.85
N PHE A 743 24.85 12.87 17.73
CA PHE A 743 26.22 12.46 17.50
C PHE A 743 26.56 12.59 16.00
N GLU A 744 27.83 12.63 15.70
CA GLU A 744 28.36 12.65 14.35
C GLU A 744 29.25 11.42 14.14
N VAL A 745 29.28 10.92 12.90
CA VAL A 745 30.20 9.88 12.48
C VAL A 745 31.30 10.53 11.67
N LYS A 746 32.55 10.51 12.17
CA LYS A 746 33.69 11.09 11.46
C LYS A 746 34.33 10.13 10.46
N GLU A 747 35.39 10.55 9.80
CA GLU A 747 36.10 9.78 8.77
C GLU A 747 36.66 8.45 9.27
N ASP A 748 36.97 8.33 10.57
CA ASP A 748 37.36 7.09 11.25
C ASP A 748 36.20 6.08 11.42
N GLY A 749 34.98 6.45 11.01
CA GLY A 749 33.80 5.61 11.14
C GLY A 749 33.20 5.57 12.57
N ASN A 750 33.77 6.28 13.52
CA ASN A 750 33.39 6.26 14.92
C ASN A 750 32.45 7.41 15.30
N ILE A 751 31.72 7.21 16.41
CA ILE A 751 30.72 8.13 16.95
C ILE A 751 31.39 9.18 17.84
N TYR A 752 30.98 10.43 17.68
CA TYR A 752 31.31 11.60 18.50
C TYR A 752 30.03 12.24 19.04
N VAL A 753 29.85 12.22 20.35
CA VAL A 753 28.60 12.54 21.02
C VAL A 753 28.46 14.02 21.32
N ASN A 754 27.31 14.61 21.04
CA ASN A 754 26.96 15.95 21.51
C ASN A 754 26.32 15.86 22.91
N GLU A 755 27.14 15.95 23.93
CA GLU A 755 26.73 15.74 25.34
C GLU A 755 25.59 16.68 25.75
N GLU A 756 25.63 17.95 25.35
CA GLU A 756 24.62 18.95 25.71
C GLU A 756 23.24 18.56 25.16
N LYS A 757 23.18 18.18 23.87
CA LYS A 757 21.93 17.72 23.26
C LYS A 757 21.40 16.44 23.86
N VAL A 758 22.29 15.47 24.13
CA VAL A 758 21.92 14.20 24.76
C VAL A 758 21.40 14.43 26.16
N GLN A 759 21.98 15.35 26.91
CA GLN A 759 21.51 15.70 28.27
C GLN A 759 20.14 16.39 28.20
N LYS A 760 19.92 17.36 27.31
CA LYS A 760 18.61 18.00 27.06
C LYS A 760 17.54 16.96 26.74
N LEU A 761 17.84 16.03 25.82
CA LEU A 761 16.92 14.94 25.47
C LEU A 761 16.59 14.04 26.65
N ASN A 762 17.59 13.68 27.45
CA ASN A 762 17.37 12.88 28.64
C ASN A 762 16.48 13.60 29.67
N MET A 763 16.68 14.89 29.88
CA MET A 763 15.81 15.70 30.76
C MET A 763 14.38 15.78 30.28
N ALA A 764 14.16 15.84 28.95
CA ALA A 764 12.82 15.88 28.37
C ALA A 764 12.13 14.51 28.38
N ALA A 765 12.87 13.41 28.13
CA ALA A 765 12.29 12.08 27.96
C ALA A 765 12.14 11.30 29.28
N SER A 766 13.05 11.49 30.25
CA SER A 766 13.03 10.72 31.49
C SER A 766 11.75 10.89 32.33
N PRO A 767 11.16 12.09 32.49
CA PRO A 767 9.94 12.27 33.26
C PRO A 767 8.75 11.50 32.68
N LEU A 768 8.75 11.25 31.38
CA LEU A 768 7.64 10.60 30.68
C LEU A 768 7.50 9.10 31.00
N LEU A 769 8.56 8.46 31.53
CA LEU A 769 8.54 7.04 31.92
C LEU A 769 8.16 6.79 33.39
N GLY A 770 8.26 7.80 34.24
CA GLY A 770 8.05 7.66 35.68
C GLY A 770 9.31 7.24 36.45
N ALA A 771 9.39 7.71 37.71
CA ALA A 771 10.58 7.57 38.53
C ALA A 771 11.03 6.12 38.80
N ARG A 772 10.07 5.17 38.88
CA ARG A 772 10.36 3.74 39.08
C ARG A 772 11.10 3.17 37.87
N ASP A 773 10.56 3.39 36.67
CA ASP A 773 11.12 2.80 35.46
C ASP A 773 12.47 3.40 35.11
N VAL A 774 12.64 4.72 35.33
CA VAL A 774 13.93 5.41 35.21
C VAL A 774 14.97 4.87 36.19
N ARG A 775 14.60 4.61 37.46
CA ARG A 775 15.50 3.98 38.44
C ARG A 775 15.90 2.57 38.03
N ILE A 776 14.96 1.77 37.51
CA ILE A 776 15.25 0.42 37.05
C ILE A 776 16.22 0.47 35.87
N LEU A 777 15.97 1.35 34.89
CA LEU A 777 16.84 1.56 33.73
C LEU A 777 18.26 1.97 34.14
N ASN A 778 18.38 2.99 34.99
CA ASN A 778 19.67 3.47 35.48
C ASN A 778 20.39 2.44 36.37
N GLY A 779 19.67 1.78 37.25
CA GLY A 779 20.24 0.78 38.17
C GLY A 779 20.77 -0.47 37.47
N ARG A 780 20.03 -1.02 36.48
CA ARG A 780 20.43 -2.25 35.80
C ARG A 780 21.39 -2.04 34.64
N VAL A 781 21.36 -0.84 34.03
CA VAL A 781 22.26 -0.49 32.93
C VAL A 781 23.61 0.01 33.46
N LEU A 782 23.63 0.74 34.63
CA LEU A 782 24.83 1.39 35.14
C LEU A 782 25.63 0.53 36.14
N THR A 783 25.04 -0.48 36.77
CA THR A 783 25.65 -1.20 37.94
C THR A 783 26.63 -2.30 37.59
N ARG A 784 26.96 -2.56 36.33
CA ARG A 784 28.06 -3.49 36.00
C ARG A 784 29.13 -2.84 35.13
N LYS A 785 30.11 -2.27 35.80
CA LYS A 785 31.46 -1.99 35.26
C LYS A 785 32.24 -3.27 34.86
N TYR A 786 31.59 -4.42 34.79
CA TYR A 786 32.23 -5.73 34.65
C TYR A 786 31.85 -6.41 33.35
N ASP A 787 32.10 -5.95 32.20
CA ASP A 787 32.06 -6.80 30.97
C ASP A 787 32.65 -6.09 29.73
N GLU A 788 33.50 -5.06 29.93
CA GLU A 788 34.25 -4.50 28.78
C GLU A 788 35.32 -5.50 28.23
N HIS A 789 35.73 -6.53 28.98
CA HIS A 789 36.71 -7.52 28.57
C HIS A 789 36.14 -8.69 27.73
N HIS A 790 34.81 -8.90 27.67
CA HIS A 790 34.24 -10.00 26.86
C HIS A 790 33.73 -9.56 25.48
N LEU A 791 33.70 -8.28 25.17
CA LEU A 791 33.34 -7.79 23.82
C LEU A 791 34.54 -7.78 22.84
N GLU A 792 35.78 -7.80 23.36
CA GLU A 792 36.98 -7.90 22.53
C GLU A 792 37.26 -9.31 22.00
N GLY A 793 36.72 -10.36 22.65
CA GLY A 793 36.96 -11.76 22.27
C GLY A 793 36.01 -12.34 21.19
N SER A 794 34.89 -11.69 20.87
CA SER A 794 33.91 -12.25 19.93
C SER A 794 33.91 -11.63 18.53
N VAL A 795 34.82 -10.73 18.24
CA VAL A 795 34.96 -10.10 16.90
C VAL A 795 35.96 -10.88 16.00
N ASN A 796 36.70 -11.84 16.57
CA ASN A 796 37.72 -12.64 15.85
C ASN A 796 37.36 -14.13 15.72
N SER A 797 36.09 -14.53 15.80
CA SER A 797 35.71 -15.91 15.46
C SER A 797 34.57 -15.93 14.43
#